data_da05541cbae1d9eebfc3656ddfeb9a3c
#
_entry.id   da05541cbae1d9eebfc3656ddfeb9a3c
#
_cell.length_a   1.000
_cell.length_b   1.000
_cell.length_c   1.000
_cell.angle_alpha   90.00
_cell.angle_beta   90.00
_cell.angle_gamma   90.00
#
_symmetry.space_group_name_H-M   'P 1'
#
loop_
_entity.id
_entity.type
_entity.pdbx_description
1 polymer ?
#
loop_
_entity_poly.entity_id
_entity_poly.type
_entity_poly.pdbx_seq_one_letter_code
_entity_poly.pdbx_strand_id
1 'polypeptide(L)'
;MCVIGMIRLAHTSRVSCVDGKLLIIDGHSMAYRAFYAMRSGNFQTSTGQDTSAVFGFIRMLTKILKDENPTRVAVAFDVSRHSFRTDKYPEYKGTRDETPPEFHGQVDLIDAFLEAMGICRLRKENIEADDILATLAHTASQQGLDVVVASGDRDAFQMANEHVTILYPGQSMSDLRRMTPEAIEEKYGVPPQRYPELAALVGETADNLPGVPGVGPKTAATWINRFDGLENVLARADEIGGKRGTDLRAHIDDVRRNRSLNRLLTDVDLGITLDDLYRRPTEHSEAMSLCDSLEFGPGTRREIVSVASIALNPSAPDALVNSGGSTADEGGAEESLILDDVEIIRADANTNVQQVLATFEAETSVGIWCEGVANPPLPDLEHLAIASGMKVLLIDAREVTTEQTAQCTQWLAHLTRPLIAHDLKTLVHMMRAWDVETLPVTFDVALGAYLLRPEQRSYAIDDLAEQYLGVHITALEEEESGQQTLDLDGESEEKQAAARRQMAQRAAVLPYVADALRRAMNDDERTLLDDVEQPVARMLERMEHVGIAIDNEELDLQRQELSKAVEGAAQRAYDAIGHTVNLSSPKQLQQVLFDELDMPRTKKTKTGYTTNAEALETLFAKTRHPFLEHLLTHRDRIKLSQMTQSLHSAIADDGRIHTTFSQIATATGRLASSEPNLQNIPARTPDGMRIRHAFVAGEGWQSLMSVDYSQIEMRIMAHLSNDEGLIDAFNSGEDLHRTMASMVFDTPVDQVTSEQRSRIKATSYGLAYGLSSYGLSAQLGIGVPEAAELRERYFERFGGVRDYLDGIVEQAQKDGFTQTMFGRRRYLPDLTSDNRQRREIAKRAALNAPIQGSAADIIKIAMVGVDSALRDEKLRSRILLQIHDELILEIAEGEAVHVEELVRENMAYPPLPHGLQTARAPQSDDDGDVEPTGQEEATDHTRAEHPVLALRVPLDVAVGIGHSWKEAAH
;
A
#
# COMPACT_ATOMS: atom_id res chain seq x y z
N MET A 1 -12.14 29.57 -83.41
CA MET A 1 -11.52 30.90 -83.39
C MET A 1 -10.93 31.03 -81.97
N CYS A 2 -9.63 31.15 -81.90
CA CYS A 2 -8.78 31.28 -80.69
C CYS A 2 -9.06 32.55 -79.92
N VAL A 3 -9.01 32.52 -78.63
CA VAL A 3 -8.41 33.60 -77.80
C VAL A 3 -7.60 32.96 -76.67
N ILE A 4 -6.34 33.22 -76.75
CA ILE A 4 -5.27 32.89 -75.73
C ILE A 4 -5.35 33.95 -74.61
N GLY A 5 -5.57 33.56 -73.44
CA GLY A 5 -5.43 34.42 -72.22
C GLY A 5 -4.29 33.97 -71.36
N MET A 6 -3.26 34.81 -71.19
CA MET A 6 -2.08 34.65 -70.34
C MET A 6 -2.47 34.50 -68.92
N ILE A 7 -2.06 33.41 -68.30
CA ILE A 7 -2.08 33.24 -66.80
C ILE A 7 -0.68 33.68 -66.32
N ARG A 8 -0.67 34.75 -65.54
CA ARG A 8 0.46 35.17 -64.69
C ARG A 8 0.59 34.20 -63.51
N LEU A 9 1.68 33.47 -63.44
CA LEU A 9 2.12 32.74 -62.26
C LEU A 9 2.48 33.72 -61.14
N ALA A 10 1.60 33.85 -60.16
CA ALA A 10 1.96 34.41 -58.85
C ALA A 10 2.46 33.24 -57.98
N HIS A 11 3.73 33.19 -57.72
CA HIS A 11 4.33 32.36 -56.67
C HIS A 11 3.88 32.98 -55.32
N THR A 12 2.79 32.50 -54.75
CA THR A 12 2.56 32.61 -53.34
C THR A 12 3.07 31.33 -52.70
N SER A 13 4.20 31.46 -52.01
CA SER A 13 4.69 30.45 -51.04
C SER A 13 3.54 30.22 -50.03
N ARG A 14 2.79 29.14 -50.20
CA ARG A 14 1.96 28.63 -49.10
C ARG A 14 2.92 28.19 -47.98
N VAL A 15 2.97 28.98 -46.92
CA VAL A 15 3.38 28.50 -45.63
C VAL A 15 2.36 27.40 -45.29
N SER A 16 2.78 26.16 -45.32
CA SER A 16 1.96 25.06 -44.79
C SER A 16 1.80 25.31 -43.30
N CYS A 17 0.60 25.68 -42.84
CA CYS A 17 0.28 25.65 -41.43
C CYS A 17 0.59 24.23 -40.94
N VAL A 18 1.48 24.10 -39.99
CA VAL A 18 1.77 22.85 -39.29
C VAL A 18 0.65 22.70 -38.29
N ASP A 19 -0.32 21.81 -38.58
CA ASP A 19 -1.37 21.48 -37.60
C ASP A 19 -0.78 20.79 -36.37
N GLY A 20 -1.11 21.26 -35.16
CA GLY A 20 -0.70 20.60 -33.93
C GLY A 20 -0.55 21.57 -32.75
N LYS A 21 -0.41 21.00 -31.57
CA LYS A 21 -0.23 21.71 -30.31
C LYS A 21 1.10 21.30 -29.66
N LEU A 22 1.88 22.27 -29.19
CA LEU A 22 3.12 22.04 -28.42
C LEU A 22 2.86 22.32 -26.93
N LEU A 23 3.15 21.35 -26.07
CA LEU A 23 3.20 21.52 -24.61
C LEU A 23 4.66 21.66 -24.16
N ILE A 24 4.96 22.74 -23.43
CA ILE A 24 6.28 22.94 -22.80
C ILE A 24 6.10 23.23 -21.30
N ILE A 25 6.96 22.59 -20.49
CA ILE A 25 6.81 22.59 -19.03
C ILE A 25 8.10 23.07 -18.36
N ASP A 26 7.97 23.96 -17.41
CA ASP A 26 9.06 24.36 -16.50
C ASP A 26 9.23 23.27 -15.42
N GLY A 27 10.24 22.42 -15.59
CA GLY A 27 10.48 21.26 -14.77
C GLY A 27 10.77 21.59 -13.30
N HIS A 28 11.63 22.58 -13.03
CA HIS A 28 11.95 22.96 -11.65
C HIS A 28 10.80 23.66 -10.95
N SER A 29 10.13 24.60 -11.60
CA SER A 29 9.00 25.31 -11.02
C SER A 29 7.86 24.37 -10.66
N MET A 30 7.54 23.44 -11.57
CA MET A 30 6.48 22.44 -11.35
C MET A 30 6.88 21.40 -10.29
N ALA A 31 8.16 20.97 -10.24
CA ALA A 31 8.65 20.06 -9.20
C ALA A 31 8.60 20.69 -7.80
N TYR A 32 9.02 21.94 -7.65
CA TYR A 32 8.88 22.67 -6.39
C TYR A 32 7.42 22.84 -5.98
N ARG A 33 6.56 23.15 -6.93
CA ARG A 33 5.12 23.25 -6.70
C ARG A 33 4.53 21.94 -6.18
N ALA A 34 4.87 20.83 -6.81
CA ALA A 34 4.47 19.48 -6.40
C ALA A 34 4.96 19.18 -4.98
N PHE A 35 6.22 19.45 -4.70
CA PHE A 35 6.83 19.25 -3.38
C PHE A 35 6.06 19.98 -2.26
N TYR A 36 5.81 21.28 -2.43
CA TYR A 36 5.11 22.06 -1.39
C TYR A 36 3.64 21.70 -1.26
N ALA A 37 2.96 21.35 -2.35
CA ALA A 37 1.57 20.92 -2.32
C ALA A 37 1.38 19.58 -1.59
N MET A 38 2.36 18.66 -1.70
CA MET A 38 2.30 17.32 -1.12
C MET A 38 2.98 17.22 0.26
N ARG A 39 3.55 18.31 0.79
CA ARG A 39 4.34 18.33 2.04
C ARG A 39 3.56 17.88 3.29
N SER A 40 2.24 18.00 3.30
CA SER A 40 1.40 17.56 4.42
C SER A 40 1.09 16.07 4.44
N GLY A 41 1.35 15.34 3.35
CA GLY A 41 1.15 13.90 3.21
C GLY A 41 2.39 13.10 3.59
N ASN A 42 2.22 11.80 3.82
CA ASN A 42 3.35 10.89 4.07
C ASN A 42 3.81 10.28 2.73
N PHE A 43 4.49 11.07 1.90
CA PHE A 43 5.05 10.65 0.62
C PHE A 43 6.51 10.23 0.76
N GLN A 44 6.75 9.16 1.52
CA GLN A 44 8.07 8.55 1.65
C GLN A 44 7.94 7.08 1.33
N THR A 45 8.92 6.54 0.60
CA THR A 45 9.03 5.09 0.43
C THR A 45 9.24 4.44 1.79
N SER A 46 8.99 3.14 1.89
CA SER A 46 9.31 2.32 3.09
C SER A 46 10.77 2.51 3.51
N THR A 47 11.60 2.94 2.58
CA THR A 47 13.02 3.21 2.71
C THR A 47 13.33 4.62 3.23
N GLY A 48 12.32 5.49 3.40
CA GLY A 48 12.48 6.87 3.88
C GLY A 48 12.94 7.86 2.81
N GLN A 49 12.95 7.47 1.53
CA GLN A 49 13.17 8.39 0.42
C GLN A 49 11.91 9.24 0.23
N ASP A 50 12.04 10.56 0.24
CA ASP A 50 10.93 11.45 -0.05
C ASP A 50 10.59 11.37 -1.55
N THR A 51 9.29 11.21 -1.86
CA THR A 51 8.76 11.07 -3.22
C THR A 51 7.70 12.11 -3.56
N SER A 52 7.47 13.07 -2.66
CA SER A 52 6.41 14.07 -2.77
C SER A 52 6.46 14.89 -4.06
N ALA A 53 7.67 15.36 -4.46
CA ALA A 53 7.83 16.13 -5.70
C ALA A 53 7.62 15.25 -6.93
N VAL A 54 8.20 14.04 -6.95
CA VAL A 54 8.08 13.11 -8.09
C VAL A 54 6.62 12.72 -8.30
N PHE A 55 5.96 12.27 -7.23
CA PHE A 55 4.56 11.85 -7.27
C PHE A 55 3.64 12.96 -7.79
N GLY A 56 3.76 14.15 -7.18
CA GLY A 56 2.95 15.29 -7.56
C GLY A 56 3.25 15.80 -8.99
N PHE A 57 4.53 15.75 -9.40
CA PHE A 57 4.93 16.14 -10.76
C PHE A 57 4.34 15.22 -11.81
N ILE A 58 4.45 13.89 -11.64
CA ILE A 58 3.90 12.90 -12.57
C ILE A 58 2.39 13.06 -12.69
N ARG A 59 1.67 13.21 -11.57
CA ARG A 59 0.22 13.45 -11.61
C ARG A 59 -0.18 14.74 -12.33
N MET A 60 0.56 15.84 -12.13
CA MET A 60 0.32 17.07 -12.88
C MET A 60 0.61 16.90 -14.37
N LEU A 61 1.73 16.26 -14.70
CA LEU A 61 2.15 15.99 -16.09
C LEU A 61 1.09 15.16 -16.84
N THR A 62 0.68 14.03 -16.24
CA THR A 62 -0.32 13.14 -16.88
C THR A 62 -1.66 13.84 -17.06
N LYS A 63 -2.09 14.65 -16.08
CA LYS A 63 -3.29 15.48 -16.20
C LYS A 63 -3.16 16.50 -17.35
N ILE A 64 -2.08 17.26 -17.41
CA ILE A 64 -1.87 18.26 -18.47
C ILE A 64 -1.81 17.58 -19.85
N LEU A 65 -1.17 16.42 -19.96
CA LEU A 65 -1.13 15.65 -21.21
C LEU A 65 -2.54 15.24 -21.68
N LYS A 66 -3.39 14.78 -20.75
CA LYS A 66 -4.80 14.42 -21.06
C LYS A 66 -5.62 15.64 -21.45
N ASP A 67 -5.58 16.69 -20.63
CA ASP A 67 -6.44 17.87 -20.82
C ASP A 67 -6.07 18.64 -22.11
N GLU A 68 -4.78 18.72 -22.44
CA GLU A 68 -4.29 19.49 -23.58
C GLU A 68 -4.14 18.67 -24.86
N ASN A 69 -4.01 17.35 -24.75
CA ASN A 69 -3.78 16.41 -25.85
C ASN A 69 -2.78 16.95 -26.91
N PRO A 70 -1.53 17.28 -26.52
CA PRO A 70 -0.56 17.90 -27.40
C PRO A 70 -0.05 16.91 -28.47
N THR A 71 0.45 17.44 -29.59
CA THR A 71 1.17 16.64 -30.58
C THR A 71 2.67 16.55 -30.28
N ARG A 72 3.23 17.50 -29.52
CA ARG A 72 4.62 17.58 -29.15
C ARG A 72 4.75 17.99 -27.68
N VAL A 73 5.76 17.49 -26.97
CA VAL A 73 5.97 17.82 -25.56
C VAL A 73 7.45 17.92 -25.22
N ALA A 74 7.81 18.91 -24.38
CA ALA A 74 9.15 19.06 -23.83
C ALA A 74 9.09 19.58 -22.38
N VAL A 75 10.09 19.22 -21.58
CA VAL A 75 10.30 19.74 -20.23
C VAL A 75 11.68 20.38 -20.14
N ALA A 76 11.74 21.63 -19.70
CA ALA A 76 12.99 22.39 -19.54
C ALA A 76 13.41 22.42 -18.06
N PHE A 77 14.72 22.26 -17.82
CA PHE A 77 15.32 22.32 -16.48
C PHE A 77 16.51 23.27 -16.46
N ASP A 78 16.72 23.95 -15.34
CA ASP A 78 17.96 24.68 -15.08
C ASP A 78 19.12 23.71 -14.85
N VAL A 79 20.28 24.01 -15.38
CA VAL A 79 21.54 23.25 -15.13
C VAL A 79 22.08 23.55 -13.74
N SER A 80 22.07 24.83 -13.34
CA SER A 80 22.60 25.30 -12.08
C SER A 80 21.94 26.62 -11.66
N ARG A 81 22.26 27.10 -10.47
CA ARG A 81 21.85 28.45 -10.02
C ARG A 81 22.62 29.57 -10.72
N HIS A 82 23.67 29.24 -11.52
CA HIS A 82 24.46 30.20 -12.25
C HIS A 82 23.91 30.38 -13.66
N SER A 83 23.68 31.64 -14.07
CA SER A 83 23.22 32.01 -15.41
C SER A 83 23.83 33.35 -15.82
N PHE A 84 23.68 33.74 -17.08
CA PHE A 84 24.10 35.05 -17.55
C PHE A 84 23.48 36.22 -16.74
N ARG A 85 22.35 35.99 -16.02
CA ARG A 85 21.73 36.98 -15.16
C ARG A 85 22.50 37.16 -13.84
N THR A 86 23.03 36.07 -13.28
CA THR A 86 23.92 36.15 -12.10
C THR A 86 25.25 36.77 -12.43
N ASP A 87 25.75 36.62 -13.68
CA ASP A 87 26.96 37.32 -14.14
C ASP A 87 26.76 38.84 -14.21
N LYS A 88 25.56 39.27 -14.65
CA LYS A 88 25.19 40.68 -14.71
C LYS A 88 24.86 41.32 -13.37
N TYR A 89 24.26 40.54 -12.48
CA TYR A 89 23.83 40.98 -11.16
C TYR A 89 24.01 39.83 -10.14
N PRO A 90 25.14 39.81 -9.42
CA PRO A 90 25.48 38.71 -8.50
C PRO A 90 24.45 38.45 -7.39
N GLU A 91 23.65 39.47 -7.05
CA GLU A 91 22.60 39.38 -6.04
C GLU A 91 21.29 38.80 -6.59
N TYR A 92 21.19 38.54 -7.90
CA TYR A 92 20.03 37.94 -8.54
C TYR A 92 19.73 36.57 -7.94
N LYS A 93 18.50 36.33 -7.49
CA LYS A 93 18.03 35.11 -6.77
C LYS A 93 18.84 34.80 -5.49
N GLY A 94 19.67 35.74 -4.98
CA GLY A 94 20.54 35.52 -3.83
C GLY A 94 19.85 35.40 -2.47
N THR A 95 18.56 35.76 -2.38
CA THR A 95 17.74 35.63 -1.16
C THR A 95 16.91 34.33 -1.11
N ARG A 96 17.00 33.46 -2.13
CA ARG A 96 16.30 32.19 -2.13
C ARG A 96 16.89 31.25 -1.08
N ASP A 97 16.02 30.68 -0.25
CA ASP A 97 16.38 29.67 0.75
C ASP A 97 17.18 28.51 0.13
N GLU A 98 17.96 27.83 0.96
CA GLU A 98 18.59 26.57 0.56
C GLU A 98 17.53 25.54 0.19
N THR A 99 17.84 24.71 -0.80
CA THR A 99 16.96 23.61 -1.22
C THR A 99 16.68 22.68 -0.02
N PRO A 100 15.41 22.42 0.33
CA PRO A 100 15.10 21.49 1.43
C PRO A 100 15.79 20.13 1.23
N PRO A 101 16.37 19.55 2.29
CA PRO A 101 17.01 18.22 2.18
C PRO A 101 16.11 17.14 1.57
N GLU A 102 14.82 17.21 1.86
CA GLU A 102 13.80 16.29 1.37
C GLU A 102 13.57 16.39 -0.14
N PHE A 103 13.93 17.50 -0.78
CA PHE A 103 13.81 17.72 -2.22
C PHE A 103 15.02 17.19 -3.02
N HIS A 104 16.16 16.97 -2.34
CA HIS A 104 17.36 16.50 -3.02
C HIS A 104 17.14 15.15 -3.69
N GLY A 105 17.62 15.02 -4.95
CA GLY A 105 17.51 13.80 -5.75
C GLY A 105 16.14 13.59 -6.41
N GLN A 106 15.08 14.32 -6.02
CA GLN A 106 13.77 14.13 -6.63
C GLN A 106 13.69 14.65 -8.08
N VAL A 107 14.47 15.65 -8.43
CA VAL A 107 14.55 16.14 -9.84
C VAL A 107 15.18 15.10 -10.75
N ASP A 108 16.20 14.35 -10.27
CA ASP A 108 16.83 13.27 -11.03
C ASP A 108 15.84 12.11 -11.27
N LEU A 109 14.97 11.84 -10.30
CA LEU A 109 13.91 10.84 -10.45
C LEU A 109 12.82 11.29 -11.44
N ILE A 110 12.42 12.56 -11.41
CA ILE A 110 11.54 13.15 -12.42
C ILE A 110 12.15 13.01 -13.81
N ASP A 111 13.44 13.29 -13.94
CA ASP A 111 14.18 13.16 -15.19
C ASP A 111 14.17 11.73 -15.72
N ALA A 112 14.38 10.73 -14.84
CA ALA A 112 14.30 9.32 -15.19
C ALA A 112 12.88 8.91 -15.67
N PHE A 113 11.83 9.38 -14.99
CA PHE A 113 10.46 9.15 -15.45
C PHE A 113 10.17 9.77 -16.82
N LEU A 114 10.63 11.00 -17.05
CA LEU A 114 10.46 11.66 -18.34
C LEU A 114 11.19 10.90 -19.45
N GLU A 115 12.38 10.33 -19.15
CA GLU A 115 13.10 9.46 -20.07
C GLU A 115 12.33 8.20 -20.39
N ALA A 116 11.88 7.46 -19.37
CA ALA A 116 11.07 6.27 -19.52
C ALA A 116 9.74 6.55 -20.26
N MET A 117 9.14 7.72 -20.05
CA MET A 117 7.94 8.17 -20.78
C MET A 117 8.24 8.68 -22.19
N GLY A 118 9.50 8.72 -22.63
CA GLY A 118 9.90 9.18 -23.94
C GLY A 118 9.76 10.69 -24.20
N ILE A 119 9.70 11.51 -23.15
CA ILE A 119 9.50 12.97 -23.21
C ILE A 119 10.86 13.68 -23.35
N CYS A 120 10.93 14.65 -24.26
CA CYS A 120 12.12 15.45 -24.48
C CYS A 120 12.47 16.33 -23.28
N ARG A 121 13.71 16.25 -22.81
CA ARG A 121 14.25 16.99 -21.66
C ARG A 121 15.30 17.96 -22.16
N LEU A 122 15.18 19.23 -21.81
CA LEU A 122 16.06 20.29 -22.30
C LEU A 122 16.80 20.97 -21.17
N ARG A 123 18.10 21.12 -21.35
CA ARG A 123 19.01 21.85 -20.44
C ARG A 123 20.07 22.56 -21.27
N LYS A 124 20.43 23.77 -20.85
CA LYS A 124 21.51 24.51 -21.51
C LYS A 124 22.34 25.25 -20.47
N GLU A 125 23.67 25.11 -20.55
CA GLU A 125 24.57 25.82 -19.65
C GLU A 125 24.42 27.32 -19.78
N ASN A 126 24.48 28.03 -18.66
CA ASN A 126 24.39 29.48 -18.54
C ASN A 126 23.05 30.10 -19.03
N ILE A 127 22.03 29.29 -19.31
CA ILE A 127 20.67 29.68 -19.76
C ILE A 127 19.68 29.10 -18.74
N GLU A 128 18.68 29.90 -18.37
CA GLU A 128 17.61 29.45 -17.48
C GLU A 128 16.49 28.70 -18.26
N ALA A 129 15.76 27.83 -17.57
CA ALA A 129 14.65 27.07 -18.17
C ALA A 129 13.62 28.01 -18.86
N ASP A 130 13.31 29.16 -18.26
CA ASP A 130 12.38 30.15 -18.80
C ASP A 130 12.81 30.68 -20.19
N ASP A 131 14.12 30.82 -20.45
CA ASP A 131 14.63 31.24 -21.76
C ASP A 131 14.47 30.12 -22.80
N ILE A 132 14.62 28.86 -22.39
CA ILE A 132 14.34 27.69 -23.26
C ILE A 132 12.87 27.66 -23.63
N LEU A 133 11.97 27.84 -22.63
CA LEU A 133 10.51 27.89 -22.85
C LEU A 133 10.15 29.02 -23.82
N ALA A 134 10.70 30.23 -23.59
CA ALA A 134 10.41 31.39 -24.42
C ALA A 134 10.90 31.22 -25.88
N THR A 135 12.05 30.57 -26.06
CA THR A 135 12.61 30.28 -27.40
C THR A 135 11.72 29.28 -28.13
N LEU A 136 11.30 28.18 -27.47
CA LEU A 136 10.41 27.19 -28.06
C LEU A 136 9.02 27.77 -28.37
N ALA A 137 8.43 28.51 -27.44
CA ALA A 137 7.13 29.14 -27.63
C ALA A 137 7.16 30.13 -28.83
N HIS A 138 8.23 30.94 -28.91
CA HIS A 138 8.40 31.86 -30.02
C HIS A 138 8.57 31.14 -31.37
N THR A 139 9.44 30.13 -31.42
CA THR A 139 9.70 29.37 -32.64
C THR A 139 8.46 28.61 -33.13
N ALA A 140 7.73 27.98 -32.23
CA ALA A 140 6.52 27.21 -32.57
C ALA A 140 5.36 28.10 -32.99
N SER A 141 5.14 29.22 -32.30
CA SER A 141 4.08 30.20 -32.68
C SER A 141 4.34 30.85 -34.01
N GLN A 142 5.56 31.14 -34.39
CA GLN A 142 5.94 31.64 -35.71
C GLN A 142 5.63 30.64 -36.86
N GLN A 143 5.62 29.33 -36.53
CA GLN A 143 5.23 28.28 -37.50
C GLN A 143 3.73 27.99 -37.49
N GLY A 144 2.93 28.73 -36.69
CA GLY A 144 1.48 28.57 -36.59
C GLY A 144 1.01 27.44 -35.71
N LEU A 145 1.88 26.89 -34.82
CA LEU A 145 1.49 25.91 -33.83
C LEU A 145 0.88 26.61 -32.59
N ASP A 146 -0.17 26.04 -32.06
CA ASP A 146 -0.67 26.42 -30.76
C ASP A 146 0.30 25.90 -29.67
N VAL A 147 0.63 26.77 -28.71
CA VAL A 147 1.59 26.46 -27.64
C VAL A 147 0.93 26.62 -26.29
N VAL A 148 1.13 25.63 -25.42
CA VAL A 148 0.72 25.67 -24.01
C VAL A 148 2.01 25.60 -23.18
N VAL A 149 2.21 26.62 -22.33
CA VAL A 149 3.37 26.73 -21.44
C VAL A 149 2.90 26.52 -20.00
N ALA A 150 3.34 25.45 -19.32
CA ALA A 150 3.05 25.22 -17.93
C ALA A 150 4.23 25.70 -17.05
N SER A 151 4.06 26.83 -16.37
CA SER A 151 5.05 27.41 -15.44
C SER A 151 4.39 28.14 -14.27
N GLY A 152 4.98 28.02 -13.10
CA GLY A 152 4.61 28.79 -11.91
C GLY A 152 5.27 30.18 -11.82
N ASP A 153 6.12 30.53 -12.77
CA ASP A 153 6.75 31.83 -12.84
C ASP A 153 5.88 32.84 -13.62
N ARG A 154 5.79 34.04 -13.11
CA ARG A 154 5.03 35.13 -13.75
C ARG A 154 5.75 35.73 -14.95
N ASP A 155 7.05 35.57 -15.03
CA ASP A 155 7.83 36.00 -16.18
C ASP A 155 7.40 35.29 -17.46
N ALA A 156 6.83 34.09 -17.35
CA ALA A 156 6.19 33.37 -18.45
C ALA A 156 5.05 34.15 -19.12
N PHE A 157 4.37 35.08 -18.43
CA PHE A 157 3.26 35.87 -19.00
C PHE A 157 3.67 36.69 -20.23
N GLN A 158 4.93 37.11 -20.33
CA GLN A 158 5.43 37.84 -21.50
C GLN A 158 5.39 37.03 -22.80
N MET A 159 5.33 35.68 -22.73
CA MET A 159 5.25 34.80 -23.89
C MET A 159 3.84 34.74 -24.50
N ALA A 160 2.79 35.06 -23.73
CA ALA A 160 1.39 34.91 -24.15
C ALA A 160 1.07 35.77 -25.41
N ASN A 161 0.47 35.12 -26.41
CA ASN A 161 0.00 35.73 -27.66
C ASN A 161 -1.17 34.91 -28.21
N GLU A 162 -1.61 35.20 -29.43
CA GLU A 162 -2.73 34.51 -30.08
C GLU A 162 -2.57 33.00 -30.25
N HIS A 163 -1.32 32.48 -30.23
CA HIS A 163 -0.96 31.08 -30.31
C HIS A 163 -0.38 30.54 -28.99
N VAL A 164 -0.04 31.37 -27.99
CA VAL A 164 0.62 30.93 -26.75
C VAL A 164 -0.26 31.21 -25.55
N THR A 165 -0.67 30.15 -24.84
CA THR A 165 -1.41 30.22 -23.58
C THR A 165 -0.53 29.72 -22.44
N ILE A 166 -0.55 30.41 -21.27
CA ILE A 166 0.20 29.98 -20.10
C ILE A 166 -0.74 29.27 -19.12
N LEU A 167 -0.38 28.06 -18.71
CA LEU A 167 -1.03 27.34 -17.58
C LEU A 167 -0.30 27.74 -16.30
N TYR A 168 -0.96 28.60 -15.51
CA TYR A 168 -0.41 29.13 -14.27
C TYR A 168 -1.07 28.46 -13.07
N PRO A 169 -0.29 27.84 -12.13
CA PRO A 169 -0.87 27.16 -10.98
C PRO A 169 -1.71 28.06 -10.09
N GLY A 170 -2.91 27.60 -9.73
CA GLY A 170 -3.82 28.23 -8.79
C GLY A 170 -3.58 27.83 -7.33
N GLN A 171 -4.64 27.65 -6.55
CA GLN A 171 -4.53 27.34 -5.12
C GLN A 171 -4.27 25.86 -4.83
N SER A 172 -4.81 24.94 -5.66
CA SER A 172 -4.58 23.50 -5.56
C SER A 172 -3.67 23.01 -6.68
N MET A 173 -3.21 21.76 -6.57
CA MET A 173 -2.34 21.12 -7.56
C MET A 173 -3.08 20.88 -8.89
N SER A 174 -4.38 20.66 -8.85
CA SER A 174 -5.25 20.45 -10.02
C SER A 174 -5.78 21.75 -10.61
N ASP A 175 -5.66 22.89 -9.91
CA ASP A 175 -6.12 24.21 -10.36
C ASP A 175 -5.05 24.87 -11.24
N LEU A 176 -5.14 24.67 -12.57
CA LEU A 176 -4.28 25.33 -13.56
C LEU A 176 -5.09 26.40 -14.30
N ARG A 177 -4.77 27.66 -14.07
CA ARG A 177 -5.45 28.80 -14.67
C ARG A 177 -4.88 29.11 -16.05
N ARG A 178 -5.75 29.18 -17.03
CA ARG A 178 -5.38 29.59 -18.40
C ARG A 178 -5.19 31.12 -18.45
N MET A 179 -3.97 31.56 -18.65
CA MET A 179 -3.60 32.97 -18.77
C MET A 179 -3.42 33.27 -20.25
N THR A 180 -4.49 33.69 -20.89
CA THR A 180 -4.49 34.24 -22.27
C THR A 180 -4.09 35.72 -22.25
N PRO A 181 -3.77 36.34 -23.40
CA PRO A 181 -3.51 37.78 -23.48
C PRO A 181 -4.56 38.63 -22.78
N GLU A 182 -5.86 38.29 -22.99
CA GLU A 182 -6.99 39.01 -22.38
C GLU A 182 -7.03 38.83 -20.86
N ALA A 183 -6.81 37.61 -20.37
CA ALA A 183 -6.79 37.32 -18.93
C ALA A 183 -5.63 38.03 -18.21
N ILE A 184 -4.47 38.15 -18.87
CA ILE A 184 -3.32 38.88 -18.36
C ILE A 184 -3.64 40.38 -18.30
N GLU A 185 -4.17 40.95 -19.38
CA GLU A 185 -4.51 42.35 -19.48
C GLU A 185 -5.62 42.74 -18.49
N GLU A 186 -6.64 41.91 -18.32
CA GLU A 186 -7.70 42.11 -17.34
C GLU A 186 -7.14 42.15 -15.89
N LYS A 187 -6.22 41.22 -15.59
CA LYS A 187 -5.67 41.07 -14.24
C LYS A 187 -4.62 42.10 -13.88
N TYR A 188 -3.74 42.45 -14.82
CA TYR A 188 -2.56 43.30 -14.55
C TYR A 188 -2.65 44.68 -15.15
N GLY A 189 -3.60 44.96 -16.05
CA GLY A 189 -3.84 46.24 -16.67
C GLY A 189 -2.84 46.62 -17.77
N VAL A 190 -2.06 45.65 -18.24
CA VAL A 190 -1.09 45.81 -19.35
C VAL A 190 -1.11 44.55 -20.22
N PRO A 191 -0.90 44.65 -21.55
CA PRO A 191 -0.77 43.48 -22.41
C PRO A 191 0.47 42.66 -22.06
N PRO A 192 0.50 41.34 -22.43
CA PRO A 192 1.60 40.44 -22.10
C PRO A 192 3.00 40.97 -22.38
N GLN A 193 3.20 41.62 -23.54
CA GLN A 193 4.50 42.14 -23.98
C GLN A 193 5.03 43.27 -23.06
N ARG A 194 4.13 43.91 -22.31
CA ARG A 194 4.47 44.97 -21.33
C ARG A 194 4.50 44.48 -19.88
N TYR A 195 4.22 43.21 -19.64
CA TYR A 195 4.33 42.64 -18.28
C TYR A 195 5.74 42.78 -17.68
N PRO A 196 6.83 42.50 -18.42
CA PRO A 196 8.19 42.75 -17.87
C PRO A 196 8.50 44.20 -17.54
N GLU A 197 7.84 45.18 -18.20
CA GLU A 197 7.97 46.61 -17.88
C GLU A 197 7.27 46.92 -16.53
N LEU A 198 6.13 46.29 -16.31
CA LEU A 198 5.40 46.40 -15.05
C LEU A 198 6.20 45.76 -13.91
N ALA A 199 6.73 44.57 -14.11
CA ALA A 199 7.55 43.85 -13.14
C ALA A 199 8.82 44.65 -12.80
N ALA A 200 9.46 45.28 -13.77
CA ALA A 200 10.65 46.13 -13.54
C ALA A 200 10.38 47.35 -12.63
N LEU A 201 9.19 47.96 -12.72
CA LEU A 201 8.77 49.06 -11.85
C LEU A 201 8.34 48.61 -10.45
N VAL A 202 7.64 47.47 -10.35
CA VAL A 202 7.11 46.93 -9.11
C VAL A 202 8.19 46.23 -8.29
N GLY A 203 9.16 45.62 -8.98
CA GLY A 203 10.16 44.72 -8.41
C GLY A 203 9.64 43.31 -8.22
N GLU A 204 10.56 42.34 -8.09
CA GLU A 204 10.31 40.93 -7.89
C GLU A 204 11.11 40.40 -6.70
N THR A 205 10.41 40.24 -5.57
CA THR A 205 11.05 39.83 -4.31
C THR A 205 11.66 38.43 -4.43
N ALA A 206 11.02 37.53 -5.18
CA ALA A 206 11.50 36.16 -5.39
C ALA A 206 12.87 36.12 -6.11
N ASP A 207 13.14 37.10 -6.95
CA ASP A 207 14.37 37.22 -7.73
C ASP A 207 15.35 38.27 -7.19
N ASN A 208 15.02 38.82 -6.01
CA ASN A 208 15.82 39.86 -5.35
C ASN A 208 16.01 41.11 -6.24
N LEU A 209 14.96 41.47 -6.99
CA LEU A 209 14.92 42.67 -7.83
C LEU A 209 14.08 43.76 -7.12
N PRO A 210 14.71 44.76 -6.49
CA PRO A 210 14.00 45.80 -5.80
C PRO A 210 13.24 46.73 -6.77
N GLY A 211 11.95 46.99 -6.52
CA GLY A 211 11.16 47.90 -7.31
C GLY A 211 11.20 49.32 -6.77
N VAL A 212 10.46 50.23 -7.42
CA VAL A 212 10.33 51.62 -7.00
C VAL A 212 9.50 51.70 -5.71
N PRO A 213 9.97 52.28 -4.60
CA PRO A 213 9.25 52.33 -3.33
C PRO A 213 7.85 52.95 -3.49
N GLY A 214 6.82 52.26 -2.98
CA GLY A 214 5.44 52.67 -3.05
C GLY A 214 4.76 52.57 -4.40
N VAL A 215 5.37 51.98 -5.37
CA VAL A 215 4.80 51.63 -6.69
C VAL A 215 4.34 50.19 -6.69
N GLY A 216 3.02 49.96 -6.71
CA GLY A 216 2.43 48.63 -6.91
C GLY A 216 1.90 48.46 -8.31
N PRO A 217 1.40 47.23 -8.64
CA PRO A 217 0.99 46.86 -10.01
C PRO A 217 0.03 47.85 -10.68
N LYS A 218 -0.98 48.33 -9.95
CA LYS A 218 -1.94 49.32 -10.47
C LYS A 218 -1.30 50.65 -10.85
N THR A 219 -0.33 51.12 -10.04
CA THR A 219 0.38 52.38 -10.31
C THR A 219 1.32 52.22 -11.52
N ALA A 220 2.05 51.11 -11.58
CA ALA A 220 2.95 50.80 -12.67
C ALA A 220 2.18 50.67 -14.01
N ALA A 221 1.06 49.91 -14.02
CA ALA A 221 0.19 49.81 -15.19
C ALA A 221 -0.37 51.16 -15.66
N THR A 222 -0.80 52.00 -14.71
CA THR A 222 -1.28 53.38 -15.03
C THR A 222 -0.18 54.21 -15.69
N TRP A 223 1.07 54.13 -15.23
CA TRP A 223 2.18 54.86 -15.85
C TRP A 223 2.55 54.35 -17.22
N ILE A 224 2.67 52.99 -17.36
CA ILE A 224 2.98 52.35 -18.63
C ILE A 224 1.93 52.71 -19.70
N ASN A 225 0.66 52.66 -19.39
CA ASN A 225 -0.42 52.98 -20.33
C ASN A 225 -0.50 54.48 -20.63
N ARG A 226 -0.26 55.34 -19.63
CA ARG A 226 -0.26 56.79 -19.80
C ARG A 226 0.86 57.30 -20.68
N PHE A 227 2.05 56.71 -20.55
CA PHE A 227 3.25 57.17 -21.22
C PHE A 227 3.64 56.28 -22.41
N ASP A 228 2.85 55.27 -22.71
CA ASP A 228 3.05 54.30 -23.78
C ASP A 228 4.37 53.56 -23.70
N GLY A 229 4.66 52.98 -22.53
CA GLY A 229 5.79 52.10 -22.27
C GLY A 229 6.83 52.62 -21.26
N LEU A 230 7.63 51.71 -20.72
CA LEU A 230 8.60 51.97 -19.66
C LEU A 230 9.63 53.04 -19.99
N GLU A 231 10.25 52.99 -21.17
CA GLU A 231 11.29 53.97 -21.53
C GLU A 231 10.74 55.40 -21.55
N ASN A 232 9.49 55.58 -22.01
CA ASN A 232 8.84 56.89 -21.95
C ASN A 232 8.47 57.30 -20.50
N VAL A 233 8.10 56.35 -19.61
CA VAL A 233 7.91 56.61 -18.18
C VAL A 233 9.21 57.13 -17.57
N LEU A 234 10.34 56.48 -17.88
CA LEU A 234 11.67 56.87 -17.36
C LEU A 234 12.15 58.19 -17.95
N ALA A 235 12.00 58.42 -19.26
CA ALA A 235 12.37 59.68 -19.92
C ALA A 235 11.57 60.89 -19.44
N ARG A 236 10.29 60.65 -19.02
CA ARG A 236 9.38 61.69 -18.57
C ARG A 236 9.06 61.61 -17.06
N ALA A 237 10.00 61.06 -16.29
CA ALA A 237 9.86 60.86 -14.85
C ALA A 237 9.60 62.17 -14.07
N ASP A 238 10.03 63.31 -14.65
CA ASP A 238 9.78 64.66 -14.10
C ASP A 238 8.32 65.09 -14.16
N GLU A 239 7.50 64.51 -15.05
CA GLU A 239 6.09 64.75 -15.16
C GLU A 239 5.26 63.99 -14.08
N ILE A 240 5.92 63.04 -13.39
CA ILE A 240 5.32 62.25 -12.32
C ILE A 240 5.56 62.97 -10.97
N GLY A 241 4.51 63.60 -10.48
CA GLY A 241 4.58 64.38 -9.23
C GLY A 241 4.53 63.53 -7.95
N GLY A 242 4.80 64.18 -6.82
CA GLY A 242 4.71 63.59 -5.49
C GLY A 242 5.88 62.63 -5.14
N LYS A 243 5.76 61.96 -3.99
CA LYS A 243 6.82 61.09 -3.45
C LYS A 243 7.20 59.98 -4.40
N ARG A 244 6.21 59.36 -5.05
CA ARG A 244 6.42 58.23 -6.00
C ARG A 244 7.24 58.69 -7.23
N GLY A 245 7.04 59.89 -7.73
CA GLY A 245 7.87 60.43 -8.83
C GLY A 245 9.30 60.71 -8.38
N THR A 246 9.49 61.18 -7.14
CA THR A 246 10.83 61.36 -6.57
C THR A 246 11.56 60.03 -6.40
N ASP A 247 10.82 59.02 -5.88
CA ASP A 247 11.34 57.68 -5.69
C ASP A 247 11.69 57.01 -7.06
N LEU A 248 10.86 57.22 -8.11
CA LEU A 248 11.14 56.73 -9.47
C LEU A 248 12.47 57.31 -9.99
N ARG A 249 12.64 58.65 -9.89
CA ARG A 249 13.88 59.28 -10.37
C ARG A 249 15.13 58.78 -9.68
N ALA A 250 15.01 58.43 -8.38
CA ALA A 250 16.13 57.87 -7.61
C ALA A 250 16.50 56.41 -8.00
N HIS A 251 15.54 55.64 -8.63
CA HIS A 251 15.70 54.24 -8.93
C HIS A 251 15.66 53.92 -10.44
N ILE A 252 15.89 54.89 -11.32
CA ILE A 252 15.85 54.68 -12.78
C ILE A 252 16.82 53.59 -13.23
N ASP A 253 18.02 53.57 -12.70
CA ASP A 253 19.03 52.58 -13.04
C ASP A 253 18.65 51.20 -12.52
N ASP A 254 18.04 51.09 -11.37
CA ASP A 254 17.50 49.83 -10.85
C ASP A 254 16.37 49.28 -11.74
N VAL A 255 15.45 50.13 -12.17
CA VAL A 255 14.35 49.75 -13.06
C VAL A 255 14.87 49.27 -14.41
N ARG A 256 15.89 49.97 -14.99
CA ARG A 256 16.50 49.50 -16.24
C ARG A 256 17.26 48.18 -16.10
N ARG A 257 17.97 48.02 -15.01
CA ARG A 257 18.62 46.73 -14.67
C ARG A 257 17.55 45.65 -14.57
N ASN A 258 16.52 45.81 -13.77
CA ASN A 258 15.44 44.85 -13.61
C ASN A 258 14.81 44.49 -14.97
N ARG A 259 14.51 45.49 -15.81
CA ARG A 259 13.97 45.27 -17.16
C ARG A 259 14.90 44.45 -18.04
N SER A 260 16.22 44.59 -17.88
CA SER A 260 17.22 43.81 -18.63
C SER A 260 17.38 42.38 -18.15
N LEU A 261 17.03 42.12 -16.87
CA LEU A 261 17.12 40.80 -16.23
C LEU A 261 15.86 39.97 -16.40
N ASN A 262 14.66 40.58 -16.33
CA ASN A 262 13.41 39.87 -16.47
C ASN A 262 12.95 39.68 -17.94
N ARG A 263 13.75 40.16 -18.91
CA ARG A 263 13.52 39.87 -20.34
C ARG A 263 13.97 38.44 -20.65
N LEU A 264 13.04 37.62 -21.17
CA LEU A 264 13.35 36.28 -21.65
C LEU A 264 13.99 36.31 -23.05
N LEU A 265 14.94 35.43 -23.28
CA LEU A 265 15.57 35.20 -24.58
C LEU A 265 14.65 34.34 -25.44
N THR A 266 14.54 34.69 -26.74
CA THR A 266 13.68 34.00 -27.71
C THR A 266 14.41 33.41 -28.90
N ASP A 267 15.75 33.49 -28.87
CA ASP A 267 16.64 33.13 -29.95
C ASP A 267 17.83 32.25 -29.52
N VAL A 268 17.63 31.48 -28.42
CA VAL A 268 18.66 30.56 -27.92
C VAL A 268 18.78 29.38 -28.87
N ASP A 269 19.99 29.11 -29.34
CA ASP A 269 20.28 27.89 -30.12
C ASP A 269 20.16 26.67 -29.22
N LEU A 270 19.10 25.90 -29.36
CA LEU A 270 18.82 24.69 -28.58
C LEU A 270 19.41 23.43 -29.21
N GLY A 271 19.87 23.49 -30.44
CA GLY A 271 20.42 22.35 -31.19
C GLY A 271 19.38 21.27 -31.57
N ILE A 272 18.11 21.60 -31.49
CA ILE A 272 16.96 20.71 -31.80
C ILE A 272 15.97 21.41 -32.72
N THR A 273 15.14 20.60 -33.38
CA THR A 273 14.01 21.06 -34.20
C THR A 273 12.69 20.78 -33.49
N LEU A 274 11.57 21.34 -33.97
CA LEU A 274 10.26 21.04 -33.42
C LEU A 274 9.82 19.57 -33.64
N ASP A 275 10.40 18.89 -34.60
CA ASP A 275 10.10 17.47 -34.84
C ASP A 275 10.82 16.55 -33.83
N ASP A 276 11.89 17.00 -33.20
CA ASP A 276 12.55 16.28 -32.10
C ASP A 276 11.71 16.32 -30.80
N LEU A 277 10.65 17.11 -30.75
CA LEU A 277 9.73 17.24 -29.62
C LEU A 277 8.54 16.26 -29.68
N TYR A 278 8.43 15.45 -30.74
CA TYR A 278 7.54 14.32 -30.70
C TYR A 278 8.00 13.34 -29.64
N ARG A 279 7.05 12.83 -28.85
CA ARG A 279 7.36 11.86 -27.81
C ARG A 279 7.78 10.52 -28.43
N ARG A 280 8.80 9.90 -27.86
CA ARG A 280 9.15 8.50 -28.17
C ARG A 280 8.14 7.56 -27.47
N PRO A 281 7.94 6.32 -27.94
CA PRO A 281 7.16 5.34 -27.23
C PRO A 281 7.65 5.19 -25.77
N THR A 282 6.70 5.00 -24.86
CA THR A 282 7.03 4.78 -23.44
C THR A 282 7.75 3.44 -23.26
N GLU A 283 8.89 3.46 -22.59
CA GLU A 283 9.60 2.27 -22.12
C GLU A 283 8.89 1.73 -20.86
N HIS A 284 7.86 0.91 -21.10
CA HIS A 284 6.91 0.50 -20.07
C HIS A 284 7.61 -0.19 -18.88
N SER A 285 8.58 -1.10 -19.14
CA SER A 285 9.32 -1.80 -18.11
C SER A 285 10.12 -0.85 -17.21
N GLU A 286 10.73 0.19 -17.78
CA GLU A 286 11.50 1.18 -17.02
C GLU A 286 10.58 2.09 -16.18
N ALA A 287 9.47 2.56 -16.77
CA ALA A 287 8.50 3.38 -16.05
C ALA A 287 7.87 2.62 -14.89
N MET A 288 7.54 1.33 -15.06
CA MET A 288 7.00 0.49 -13.99
C MET A 288 8.05 0.17 -12.93
N SER A 289 9.31 -0.10 -13.31
CA SER A 289 10.41 -0.31 -12.37
C SER A 289 10.66 0.93 -11.50
N LEU A 290 10.56 2.14 -12.06
CA LEU A 290 10.60 3.38 -11.29
C LEU A 290 9.41 3.50 -10.32
N CYS A 291 8.20 3.14 -10.76
CA CYS A 291 7.03 3.10 -9.87
C CYS A 291 7.22 2.09 -8.74
N ASP A 292 7.81 0.92 -9.00
CA ASP A 292 8.13 -0.08 -7.98
C ASP A 292 9.15 0.44 -6.97
N SER A 293 10.25 1.02 -7.45
CA SER A 293 11.32 1.56 -6.60
C SER A 293 10.86 2.71 -5.70
N LEU A 294 9.88 3.50 -6.16
CA LEU A 294 9.31 4.63 -5.42
C LEU A 294 7.99 4.28 -4.73
N GLU A 295 7.58 3.02 -4.78
CA GLU A 295 6.37 2.49 -4.15
C GLU A 295 5.11 3.26 -4.57
N PHE A 296 5.02 3.68 -5.83
CA PHE A 296 3.83 4.34 -6.35
C PHE A 296 2.70 3.32 -6.54
N GLY A 297 1.55 3.70 -6.01
CA GLY A 297 0.35 2.88 -6.09
C GLY A 297 -0.19 2.76 -7.52
N PRO A 298 -1.16 1.84 -7.73
CA PRO A 298 -1.73 1.51 -9.04
C PRO A 298 -2.37 2.71 -9.75
N GLY A 299 -2.88 3.69 -9.01
CA GLY A 299 -3.43 4.92 -9.59
C GLY A 299 -2.41 5.68 -10.44
N THR A 300 -1.20 5.92 -9.91
CA THR A 300 -0.15 6.63 -10.65
C THR A 300 0.34 5.84 -11.87
N ARG A 301 0.44 4.51 -11.75
CA ARG A 301 0.80 3.61 -12.85
C ARG A 301 -0.22 3.72 -13.99
N ARG A 302 -1.51 3.63 -13.66
CA ARG A 302 -2.61 3.82 -14.63
C ARG A 302 -2.57 5.18 -15.32
N GLU A 303 -2.28 6.25 -14.56
CA GLU A 303 -2.14 7.60 -15.14
C GLU A 303 -1.00 7.67 -16.16
N ILE A 304 0.18 7.08 -15.89
CA ILE A 304 1.32 7.04 -16.82
C ILE A 304 0.94 6.30 -18.11
N VAL A 305 0.32 5.13 -17.98
CA VAL A 305 -0.09 4.31 -19.14
C VAL A 305 -1.18 5.00 -19.95
N SER A 306 -2.16 5.63 -19.31
CA SER A 306 -3.27 6.32 -19.98
C SER A 306 -2.84 7.47 -20.90
N VAL A 307 -1.62 7.95 -20.76
CA VAL A 307 -1.05 9.00 -21.61
C VAL A 307 0.01 8.47 -22.59
N ALA A 308 0.21 7.14 -22.66
CA ALA A 308 1.28 6.53 -23.45
C ALA A 308 1.19 6.83 -24.96
N SER A 309 -0.01 6.99 -25.50
CA SER A 309 -0.27 7.31 -26.92
C SER A 309 -0.23 8.81 -27.25
N ILE A 310 -0.18 9.71 -26.26
CA ILE A 310 -0.22 11.16 -26.50
C ILE A 310 1.14 11.66 -26.98
N ALA A 311 1.15 12.56 -27.96
CA ALA A 311 2.32 13.23 -28.52
C ALA A 311 3.31 12.32 -29.27
N LEU A 312 2.92 11.10 -29.67
CA LEU A 312 3.75 10.23 -30.50
C LEU A 312 3.90 10.76 -31.94
N ASN A 313 5.05 10.45 -32.56
CA ASN A 313 5.31 10.87 -33.95
C ASN A 313 4.40 10.08 -34.92
N PRO A 314 3.48 10.74 -35.68
CA PRO A 314 2.57 10.06 -36.58
C PRO A 314 3.26 9.51 -37.86
N SER A 315 4.51 9.89 -38.11
CA SER A 315 5.29 9.45 -39.26
C SER A 315 6.31 8.34 -38.97
N ALA A 316 6.41 7.87 -37.71
CA ALA A 316 7.23 6.74 -37.37
C ALA A 316 6.61 5.45 -37.95
N PRO A 317 7.36 4.60 -38.69
CA PRO A 317 6.83 3.34 -39.15
C PRO A 317 6.41 2.49 -37.95
N ASP A 318 5.26 1.84 -38.02
CA ASP A 318 4.56 1.01 -37.04
C ASP A 318 5.48 0.36 -35.97
N ALA A 319 5.80 1.11 -34.92
CA ALA A 319 6.41 0.62 -33.70
C ALA A 319 5.36 0.46 -32.57
N LEU A 320 4.08 0.37 -32.95
CA LEU A 320 2.96 0.24 -32.01
C LEU A 320 2.64 -1.21 -31.65
N VAL A 321 3.42 -2.17 -32.13
CA VAL A 321 3.27 -3.60 -31.75
C VAL A 321 4.68 -4.19 -31.64
N ASN A 322 5.25 -4.22 -30.46
CA ASN A 322 6.22 -5.12 -29.89
C ASN A 322 7.30 -4.41 -29.06
N SER A 323 7.11 -4.31 -27.75
CA SER A 323 8.20 -4.27 -26.79
C SER A 323 7.83 -5.05 -25.53
N GLY A 324 7.58 -6.35 -25.73
CA GLY A 324 7.77 -7.35 -24.69
C GLY A 324 9.06 -8.08 -25.01
N GLY A 325 10.17 -7.57 -24.49
CA GLY A 325 11.47 -8.25 -24.61
C GLY A 325 11.56 -9.43 -23.66
N SER A 326 11.14 -10.59 -24.13
CA SER A 326 11.53 -11.88 -23.56
C SER A 326 12.43 -12.59 -24.57
N THR A 327 13.58 -13.06 -24.10
CA THR A 327 14.50 -13.90 -24.84
C THR A 327 13.79 -15.15 -25.36
N ALA A 328 14.00 -15.40 -26.63
CA ALA A 328 13.40 -16.41 -27.47
C ALA A 328 13.33 -17.82 -26.87
N ASP A 329 12.13 -18.41 -26.99
CA ASP A 329 12.02 -19.78 -27.49
C ASP A 329 10.90 -19.81 -28.55
N GLU A 330 11.17 -20.38 -29.71
CA GLU A 330 10.26 -20.40 -30.87
C GLU A 330 9.06 -21.32 -30.60
N GLY A 331 7.85 -20.77 -30.59
CA GLY A 331 6.64 -21.60 -30.58
C GLY A 331 5.34 -20.87 -30.25
N GLY A 332 4.63 -20.39 -31.27
CA GLY A 332 3.22 -19.98 -31.15
C GLY A 332 3.00 -18.47 -31.01
N ALA A 333 2.33 -17.87 -31.98
CA ALA A 333 1.85 -16.50 -31.93
C ALA A 333 0.82 -16.37 -30.76
N GLU A 334 1.20 -15.69 -29.65
CA GLU A 334 0.24 -15.28 -28.63
C GLU A 334 -0.59 -14.12 -29.20
N GLU A 335 -1.88 -14.34 -29.40
CA GLU A 335 -2.85 -13.28 -29.67
C GLU A 335 -2.87 -12.33 -28.47
N SER A 336 -2.60 -11.04 -28.67
CA SER A 336 -2.70 -10.02 -27.64
C SER A 336 -4.14 -9.97 -27.10
N LEU A 337 -4.30 -10.18 -25.79
CA LEU A 337 -5.60 -10.12 -25.12
C LEU A 337 -6.18 -8.72 -25.20
N ILE A 338 -7.31 -8.53 -25.89
CA ILE A 338 -8.00 -7.24 -26.02
C ILE A 338 -9.30 -7.30 -25.22
N LEU A 339 -9.32 -6.71 -24.01
CA LEU A 339 -10.50 -6.67 -23.15
C LEU A 339 -11.65 -5.79 -23.69
N ASP A 340 -11.38 -4.99 -24.72
CA ASP A 340 -12.41 -4.19 -25.37
C ASP A 340 -13.40 -5.02 -26.19
N ASP A 341 -13.02 -6.24 -26.57
CA ASP A 341 -13.84 -7.17 -27.39
C ASP A 341 -14.73 -8.10 -26.53
N VAL A 342 -14.92 -7.83 -25.24
CA VAL A 342 -15.77 -8.64 -24.36
C VAL A 342 -17.23 -8.57 -24.83
N GLU A 343 -17.79 -9.74 -25.20
CA GLU A 343 -19.19 -9.92 -25.58
C GLU A 343 -20.04 -10.11 -24.32
N ILE A 344 -20.87 -9.12 -23.95
CA ILE A 344 -21.72 -9.14 -22.77
C ILE A 344 -23.12 -9.67 -23.15
N ILE A 345 -23.53 -10.78 -22.57
CA ILE A 345 -24.87 -11.35 -22.63
C ILE A 345 -25.56 -11.00 -21.33
N ARG A 346 -26.46 -10.03 -21.33
CA ARG A 346 -27.24 -9.65 -20.16
C ARG A 346 -28.41 -10.62 -19.99
N ALA A 347 -28.54 -11.21 -18.82
CA ALA A 347 -29.70 -12.03 -18.48
C ALA A 347 -30.88 -11.13 -18.04
N ASP A 348 -32.03 -11.37 -18.63
CA ASP A 348 -33.34 -10.82 -18.24
C ASP A 348 -34.32 -11.98 -18.06
N ALA A 349 -35.56 -11.70 -17.64
CA ALA A 349 -36.59 -12.72 -17.40
C ALA A 349 -36.91 -13.60 -18.63
N ASN A 350 -36.53 -13.18 -19.86
CA ASN A 350 -36.75 -13.92 -21.10
C ASN A 350 -35.49 -14.67 -21.59
N THR A 351 -34.34 -14.44 -20.96
CA THR A 351 -33.07 -15.04 -21.39
C THR A 351 -33.06 -16.53 -21.08
N ASN A 352 -32.73 -17.35 -22.06
CA ASN A 352 -32.51 -18.78 -21.82
C ASN A 352 -31.08 -19.00 -21.27
N VAL A 353 -30.95 -18.87 -19.94
CA VAL A 353 -29.67 -18.98 -19.22
C VAL A 353 -29.00 -20.34 -19.45
N GLN A 354 -29.76 -21.44 -19.44
CA GLN A 354 -29.24 -22.78 -19.69
C GLN A 354 -28.60 -22.89 -21.08
N GLN A 355 -29.24 -22.28 -22.11
CA GLN A 355 -28.69 -22.30 -23.47
C GLN A 355 -27.39 -21.45 -23.56
N VAL A 356 -27.31 -20.32 -22.86
CA VAL A 356 -26.10 -19.48 -22.82
C VAL A 356 -24.97 -20.24 -22.14
N LEU A 357 -25.20 -20.82 -20.96
CA LEU A 357 -24.22 -21.60 -20.20
C LEU A 357 -23.73 -22.83 -20.98
N ALA A 358 -24.59 -23.46 -21.77
CA ALA A 358 -24.17 -24.56 -22.66
C ALA A 358 -23.16 -24.11 -23.74
N THR A 359 -23.17 -22.84 -24.16
CA THR A 359 -22.14 -22.33 -25.10
C THR A 359 -20.78 -22.13 -24.44
N PHE A 360 -20.72 -22.04 -23.11
CA PHE A 360 -19.47 -21.88 -22.35
C PHE A 360 -18.69 -23.20 -22.21
N GLU A 361 -19.27 -24.31 -22.65
CA GLU A 361 -18.63 -25.61 -22.60
C GLU A 361 -17.44 -25.80 -23.59
N ALA A 362 -17.15 -24.84 -24.45
CA ALA A 362 -16.06 -24.94 -25.44
C ALA A 362 -14.68 -24.53 -24.89
N GLU A 363 -14.61 -23.70 -23.85
CA GLU A 363 -13.37 -23.14 -23.33
C GLU A 363 -12.73 -24.02 -22.22
N THR A 364 -11.47 -23.77 -21.89
CA THR A 364 -10.68 -24.56 -20.95
C THR A 364 -10.95 -24.23 -19.49
N SER A 365 -11.33 -23.00 -19.17
CA SER A 365 -11.58 -22.49 -17.82
C SER A 365 -12.67 -21.42 -17.80
N VAL A 366 -13.24 -21.18 -16.64
CA VAL A 366 -14.35 -20.23 -16.41
C VAL A 366 -13.93 -19.22 -15.35
N GLY A 367 -14.12 -17.90 -15.63
CA GLY A 367 -13.95 -16.84 -14.64
C GLY A 367 -15.29 -16.48 -13.98
N ILE A 368 -15.28 -16.23 -12.67
CA ILE A 368 -16.47 -15.81 -11.92
C ILE A 368 -16.17 -14.56 -11.09
N TRP A 369 -17.06 -13.58 -11.18
CA TRP A 369 -17.01 -12.32 -10.42
C TRP A 369 -18.38 -11.97 -9.85
N CYS A 370 -18.43 -11.54 -8.59
CA CYS A 370 -19.66 -11.08 -7.93
C CYS A 370 -19.49 -9.66 -7.39
N GLU A 371 -20.60 -8.94 -7.33
CA GLU A 371 -20.73 -7.67 -6.60
C GLU A 371 -21.98 -7.71 -5.71
N GLY A 372 -21.87 -7.13 -4.51
CA GLY A 372 -22.90 -7.14 -3.49
C GLY A 372 -22.31 -6.96 -2.09
N VAL A 373 -23.03 -7.44 -1.08
CA VAL A 373 -22.63 -7.39 0.32
C VAL A 373 -22.26 -8.80 0.81
N ALA A 374 -21.01 -8.97 1.23
CA ALA A 374 -20.51 -10.25 1.72
C ALA A 374 -20.68 -10.44 3.25
N ASN A 375 -21.18 -9.44 3.99
CA ASN A 375 -21.18 -9.42 5.45
C ASN A 375 -22.17 -10.45 6.05
N PRO A 376 -21.67 -11.46 6.81
CA PRO A 376 -22.54 -12.34 7.58
C PRO A 376 -23.33 -11.59 8.66
N PRO A 377 -24.50 -12.08 9.08
CA PRO A 377 -25.16 -13.30 8.62
C PRO A 377 -26.06 -13.10 7.40
N LEU A 378 -26.19 -11.86 6.89
CA LEU A 378 -27.13 -11.50 5.82
C LEU A 378 -26.37 -11.01 4.57
N PRO A 379 -25.77 -11.89 3.79
CA PRO A 379 -25.14 -11.53 2.53
C PRO A 379 -26.20 -11.15 1.49
N ASP A 380 -25.83 -10.24 0.57
CA ASP A 380 -26.64 -9.87 -0.59
C ASP A 380 -25.80 -10.01 -1.85
N LEU A 381 -26.39 -10.58 -2.89
CA LEU A 381 -25.79 -10.68 -4.23
C LEU A 381 -26.55 -9.73 -5.15
N GLU A 382 -25.90 -8.68 -5.60
CA GLU A 382 -26.47 -7.72 -6.55
C GLU A 382 -26.23 -8.16 -7.99
N HIS A 383 -24.98 -8.52 -8.31
CA HIS A 383 -24.58 -8.89 -9.66
C HIS A 383 -23.66 -10.10 -9.68
N LEU A 384 -23.82 -10.92 -10.71
CA LEU A 384 -22.97 -12.06 -11.01
C LEU A 384 -22.51 -12.02 -12.47
N ALA A 385 -21.21 -12.13 -12.70
CA ALA A 385 -20.62 -12.28 -14.04
C ALA A 385 -19.92 -13.63 -14.16
N ILE A 386 -20.29 -14.42 -15.16
CA ILE A 386 -19.66 -15.70 -15.50
C ILE A 386 -19.04 -15.56 -16.89
N ALA A 387 -17.73 -15.74 -16.99
CA ALA A 387 -16.96 -15.57 -18.21
C ALA A 387 -16.41 -16.91 -18.73
N SER A 388 -16.51 -17.10 -20.03
CA SER A 388 -15.88 -18.19 -20.76
C SER A 388 -15.18 -17.62 -21.99
N GLY A 389 -13.86 -17.50 -21.96
CA GLY A 389 -13.09 -16.66 -22.87
C GLY A 389 -13.56 -15.20 -22.80
N MET A 390 -13.83 -14.59 -23.95
CA MET A 390 -14.34 -13.21 -24.03
C MET A 390 -15.88 -13.10 -24.01
N LYS A 391 -16.61 -14.19 -23.77
CA LYS A 391 -18.06 -14.16 -23.61
C LYS A 391 -18.40 -14.14 -22.13
N VAL A 392 -19.25 -13.20 -21.73
CA VAL A 392 -19.66 -13.03 -20.34
C VAL A 392 -21.17 -13.00 -20.20
N LEU A 393 -21.70 -13.90 -19.39
CA LEU A 393 -23.06 -13.85 -18.92
C LEU A 393 -23.11 -12.94 -17.68
N LEU A 394 -23.80 -11.81 -17.82
CA LEU A 394 -23.99 -10.85 -16.76
C LEU A 394 -25.41 -10.96 -16.22
N ILE A 395 -25.55 -11.20 -14.93
CA ILE A 395 -26.80 -11.41 -14.23
C ILE A 395 -26.98 -10.31 -13.16
N ASP A 396 -28.08 -9.57 -13.24
CA ASP A 396 -28.57 -8.76 -12.13
C ASP A 396 -29.52 -9.63 -11.31
N ALA A 397 -29.22 -9.85 -10.04
CA ALA A 397 -29.97 -10.74 -9.17
C ALA A 397 -31.44 -10.33 -8.98
N ARG A 398 -31.75 -9.04 -9.22
CA ARG A 398 -33.11 -8.47 -9.13
C ARG A 398 -33.95 -8.67 -10.40
N GLU A 399 -33.32 -8.95 -11.55
CA GLU A 399 -33.97 -9.06 -12.88
C GLU A 399 -34.21 -10.50 -13.30
N VAL A 400 -33.60 -11.49 -12.63
CA VAL A 400 -33.71 -12.90 -12.99
C VAL A 400 -34.77 -13.64 -12.17
N THR A 401 -35.30 -14.71 -12.78
CA THR A 401 -36.28 -15.56 -12.13
C THR A 401 -35.64 -16.63 -11.24
N THR A 402 -36.34 -17.16 -10.26
CA THR A 402 -35.89 -18.28 -9.40
C THR A 402 -35.43 -19.50 -10.23
N GLU A 403 -36.10 -19.76 -11.37
CA GLU A 403 -35.71 -20.84 -12.27
C GLU A 403 -34.33 -20.61 -12.91
N GLN A 404 -34.08 -19.37 -13.33
CA GLN A 404 -32.78 -18.98 -13.93
C GLN A 404 -31.67 -19.02 -12.88
N THR A 405 -31.93 -18.58 -11.64
CA THR A 405 -31.01 -18.71 -10.52
C THR A 405 -30.67 -20.18 -10.27
N ALA A 406 -31.68 -21.07 -10.21
CA ALA A 406 -31.46 -22.50 -10.05
C ALA A 406 -30.66 -23.12 -11.20
N GLN A 407 -30.87 -22.69 -12.43
CA GLN A 407 -30.09 -23.16 -13.59
C GLN A 407 -28.62 -22.76 -13.45
N CYS A 408 -28.32 -21.50 -13.04
CA CYS A 408 -26.95 -21.03 -12.78
C CYS A 408 -26.27 -21.81 -11.67
N THR A 409 -26.91 -21.93 -10.52
CA THR A 409 -26.34 -22.61 -9.34
C THR A 409 -26.10 -24.08 -9.62
N GLN A 410 -27.04 -24.75 -10.29
CA GLN A 410 -26.89 -26.14 -10.71
C GLN A 410 -25.74 -26.31 -11.72
N TRP A 411 -25.59 -25.43 -12.70
CA TRP A 411 -24.51 -25.48 -13.66
C TRP A 411 -23.14 -25.29 -12.96
N LEU A 412 -23.02 -24.30 -12.08
CA LEU A 412 -21.79 -24.06 -11.29
C LEU A 412 -21.43 -25.27 -10.42
N ALA A 413 -22.41 -25.90 -9.76
CA ALA A 413 -22.19 -27.06 -8.90
C ALA A 413 -21.69 -28.32 -9.68
N HIS A 414 -22.03 -28.42 -10.96
CA HIS A 414 -21.65 -29.55 -11.82
C HIS A 414 -20.52 -29.20 -12.81
N LEU A 415 -19.89 -28.05 -12.63
CA LEU A 415 -18.79 -27.61 -13.49
C LEU A 415 -17.61 -28.56 -13.36
N THR A 416 -17.19 -29.16 -14.47
CA THR A 416 -16.03 -30.09 -14.52
C THR A 416 -14.73 -29.42 -14.90
N ARG A 417 -14.78 -28.13 -15.20
CA ARG A 417 -13.65 -27.30 -15.63
C ARG A 417 -13.15 -26.42 -14.51
N PRO A 418 -11.90 -25.95 -14.60
CA PRO A 418 -11.38 -24.99 -13.67
C PRO A 418 -12.28 -23.76 -13.55
N LEU A 419 -12.74 -23.47 -12.34
CA LEU A 419 -13.43 -22.23 -11.99
C LEU A 419 -12.42 -21.33 -11.30
N ILE A 420 -12.23 -20.13 -11.86
CA ILE A 420 -11.25 -19.16 -11.41
C ILE A 420 -11.99 -17.99 -10.76
N ALA A 421 -11.60 -17.65 -9.54
CA ALA A 421 -12.18 -16.56 -8.77
C ALA A 421 -11.11 -15.61 -8.26
N HIS A 422 -11.55 -14.46 -7.79
CA HIS A 422 -10.74 -13.51 -7.02
C HIS A 422 -11.42 -13.32 -5.67
N ASP A 423 -10.70 -13.62 -4.56
CA ASP A 423 -11.23 -13.69 -3.20
C ASP A 423 -12.43 -14.67 -3.09
N LEU A 424 -12.07 -15.95 -3.13
CA LEU A 424 -13.01 -17.09 -3.00
C LEU A 424 -13.93 -16.94 -1.79
N LYS A 425 -13.43 -16.49 -0.67
CA LYS A 425 -14.18 -16.35 0.57
C LYS A 425 -15.34 -15.35 0.42
N THR A 426 -15.03 -14.15 -0.06
CA THR A 426 -16.01 -13.09 -0.34
C THR A 426 -17.05 -13.54 -1.38
N LEU A 427 -16.59 -14.24 -2.42
CA LEU A 427 -17.47 -14.81 -3.45
C LEU A 427 -18.50 -15.80 -2.84
N VAL A 428 -18.04 -16.75 -2.02
CA VAL A 428 -18.95 -17.75 -1.41
C VAL A 428 -19.93 -17.09 -0.44
N HIS A 429 -19.49 -16.09 0.34
CA HIS A 429 -20.38 -15.32 1.20
C HIS A 429 -21.55 -14.70 0.40
N MET A 430 -21.26 -14.01 -0.72
CA MET A 430 -22.32 -13.42 -1.55
C MET A 430 -23.24 -14.49 -2.17
N MET A 431 -22.66 -15.61 -2.62
CA MET A 431 -23.44 -16.69 -3.24
C MET A 431 -24.38 -17.43 -2.27
N ARG A 432 -24.20 -17.27 -0.94
CA ARG A 432 -25.16 -17.75 0.05
C ARG A 432 -26.54 -17.08 -0.07
N ALA A 433 -26.62 -15.88 -0.66
CA ALA A 433 -27.89 -15.27 -1.01
C ALA A 433 -28.71 -16.13 -2.01
N TRP A 434 -28.07 -17.05 -2.71
CA TRP A 434 -28.70 -18.04 -3.60
C TRP A 434 -28.60 -19.47 -3.06
N ASP A 435 -28.48 -19.66 -1.74
CA ASP A 435 -28.36 -20.97 -1.05
C ASP A 435 -27.13 -21.78 -1.54
N VAL A 436 -26.08 -21.14 -2.04
CA VAL A 436 -24.83 -21.80 -2.45
C VAL A 436 -23.82 -21.72 -1.30
N GLU A 437 -23.54 -22.85 -0.65
CA GLU A 437 -22.58 -22.93 0.46
C GLU A 437 -21.14 -23.22 0.01
N THR A 438 -20.96 -23.70 -1.21
CA THR A 438 -19.62 -24.03 -1.73
C THR A 438 -19.60 -23.93 -3.25
N LEU A 439 -18.43 -23.54 -3.79
CA LEU A 439 -18.14 -23.48 -5.22
C LEU A 439 -16.88 -24.29 -5.55
N PRO A 440 -16.82 -24.98 -6.71
CA PRO A 440 -15.67 -25.78 -7.13
C PRO A 440 -14.54 -24.87 -7.68
N VAL A 441 -14.19 -23.78 -6.98
CA VAL A 441 -13.10 -22.89 -7.36
C VAL A 441 -11.78 -23.65 -7.29
N THR A 442 -11.02 -23.63 -8.38
CA THR A 442 -9.75 -24.31 -8.51
C THR A 442 -8.54 -23.37 -8.39
N PHE A 443 -8.75 -22.07 -8.49
CA PHE A 443 -7.71 -21.08 -8.32
C PHE A 443 -8.30 -19.76 -7.82
N ASP A 444 -7.78 -19.28 -6.70
CA ASP A 444 -8.03 -17.94 -6.18
C ASP A 444 -6.88 -17.01 -6.59
N VAL A 445 -7.18 -16.00 -7.41
CA VAL A 445 -6.19 -15.08 -7.98
C VAL A 445 -5.55 -14.20 -6.90
N ALA A 446 -6.31 -13.77 -5.89
CA ALA A 446 -5.78 -12.94 -4.80
C ALA A 446 -4.78 -13.73 -3.93
N LEU A 447 -5.11 -14.97 -3.56
CA LEU A 447 -4.23 -15.85 -2.79
C LEU A 447 -3.00 -16.26 -3.60
N GLY A 448 -3.16 -16.54 -4.90
CA GLY A 448 -2.04 -16.84 -5.79
C GLY A 448 -1.04 -15.70 -5.90
N ALA A 449 -1.53 -14.48 -6.10
CA ALA A 449 -0.70 -13.28 -6.17
C ALA A 449 -0.01 -12.97 -4.82
N TYR A 450 -0.71 -13.20 -3.71
CA TYR A 450 -0.16 -13.04 -2.37
C TYR A 450 1.00 -14.01 -2.09
N LEU A 451 0.91 -15.27 -2.47
CA LEU A 451 2.00 -16.23 -2.28
C LEU A 451 3.25 -15.83 -3.05
N LEU A 452 3.10 -15.30 -4.26
CA LEU A 452 4.21 -14.82 -5.08
C LEU A 452 4.84 -13.54 -4.52
N ARG A 453 4.05 -12.62 -3.94
CA ARG A 453 4.51 -11.33 -3.43
C ARG A 453 3.75 -10.90 -2.18
N PRO A 454 4.06 -11.45 -1.01
CA PRO A 454 3.30 -11.19 0.23
C PRO A 454 3.46 -9.76 0.79
N GLU A 455 4.39 -8.96 0.26
CA GLU A 455 4.60 -7.55 0.63
C GLU A 455 3.82 -6.57 -0.25
N GLN A 456 3.07 -7.03 -1.23
CA GLN A 456 2.33 -6.18 -2.16
C GLN A 456 1.20 -5.45 -1.43
N ARG A 457 0.97 -4.17 -1.79
CA ARG A 457 -0.06 -3.33 -1.12
C ARG A 457 -1.48 -3.61 -1.58
N SER A 458 -1.64 -4.10 -2.79
CA SER A 458 -2.93 -4.38 -3.40
C SER A 458 -2.87 -5.68 -4.20
N TYR A 459 -3.91 -6.48 -4.04
CA TYR A 459 -4.15 -7.68 -4.82
C TYR A 459 -5.42 -7.57 -5.66
N ALA A 460 -5.89 -6.33 -5.90
CA ALA A 460 -7.07 -6.09 -6.74
C ALA A 460 -6.85 -6.64 -8.16
N ILE A 461 -7.89 -7.23 -8.74
CA ILE A 461 -7.79 -7.86 -10.08
C ILE A 461 -7.36 -6.86 -11.16
N ASP A 462 -7.77 -5.60 -11.04
CA ASP A 462 -7.42 -4.53 -11.97
C ASP A 462 -5.89 -4.30 -11.99
N ASP A 463 -5.25 -4.30 -10.80
CA ASP A 463 -3.80 -4.15 -10.65
C ASP A 463 -3.04 -5.40 -11.11
N LEU A 464 -3.58 -6.60 -10.83
CA LEU A 464 -2.98 -7.86 -11.25
C LEU A 464 -3.06 -8.07 -12.77
N ALA A 465 -4.16 -7.68 -13.41
CA ALA A 465 -4.30 -7.73 -14.87
C ALA A 465 -3.26 -6.83 -15.55
N GLU A 466 -3.06 -5.63 -15.02
CA GLU A 466 -2.03 -4.73 -15.52
C GLU A 466 -0.62 -5.29 -15.28
N GLN A 467 -0.35 -5.79 -14.07
CA GLN A 467 0.99 -6.27 -13.67
C GLN A 467 1.43 -7.52 -14.46
N TYR A 468 0.54 -8.50 -14.65
CA TYR A 468 0.89 -9.79 -15.23
C TYR A 468 0.57 -9.95 -16.71
N LEU A 469 -0.37 -9.15 -17.23
CA LEU A 469 -0.83 -9.25 -18.63
C LEU A 469 -0.63 -7.96 -19.42
N GLY A 470 -0.36 -6.82 -18.77
CA GLY A 470 -0.27 -5.52 -19.43
C GLY A 470 -1.60 -5.02 -19.98
N VAL A 471 -2.74 -5.54 -19.50
CA VAL A 471 -4.08 -5.13 -19.94
C VAL A 471 -4.78 -4.30 -18.88
N HIS A 472 -5.54 -3.30 -19.34
CA HIS A 472 -6.28 -2.39 -18.48
C HIS A 472 -7.76 -2.74 -18.46
N ILE A 473 -8.34 -2.77 -17.26
CA ILE A 473 -9.78 -2.84 -17.05
C ILE A 473 -10.32 -1.41 -17.04
N THR A 474 -11.42 -1.16 -17.74
CA THR A 474 -12.04 0.17 -17.85
C THR A 474 -12.33 0.74 -16.47
N ALA A 475 -11.71 1.87 -16.11
CA ALA A 475 -11.96 2.53 -14.83
C ALA A 475 -13.31 3.28 -14.88
N LEU A 476 -14.08 3.17 -13.78
CA LEU A 476 -15.18 4.09 -13.54
C LEU A 476 -14.58 5.44 -13.13
N GLU A 477 -15.05 6.54 -13.71
CA GLU A 477 -14.68 7.87 -13.23
C GLU A 477 -15.23 8.05 -11.81
N GLU A 478 -14.35 8.06 -10.80
CA GLU A 478 -14.73 8.42 -9.43
C GLU A 478 -15.05 9.92 -9.38
N GLU A 479 -16.30 10.26 -9.11
CA GLU A 479 -16.64 11.64 -8.71
C GLU A 479 -15.92 11.99 -7.41
N GLU A 480 -15.07 13.02 -7.43
CA GLU A 480 -14.56 13.64 -6.20
C GLU A 480 -15.76 14.02 -5.31
N SER A 481 -15.84 13.36 -4.14
CA SER A 481 -16.88 13.54 -3.14
C SER A 481 -17.00 15.02 -2.70
N GLY A 482 -18.00 15.71 -3.21
CA GLY A 482 -18.24 17.09 -2.78
C GLY A 482 -19.36 17.83 -3.51
N GLN A 483 -20.48 17.20 -3.86
CA GLN A 483 -21.81 17.81 -3.91
C GLN A 483 -22.81 16.78 -4.48
N GLN A 484 -23.76 16.35 -3.65
CA GLN A 484 -24.96 15.65 -4.16
C GLN A 484 -25.75 16.64 -5.01
N THR A 485 -25.59 16.57 -6.31
CA THR A 485 -26.56 17.13 -7.25
C THR A 485 -27.56 16.01 -7.56
N LEU A 486 -28.82 16.33 -7.34
CA LEU A 486 -29.97 15.53 -7.82
C LEU A 486 -29.94 15.54 -9.35
N ASP A 487 -29.39 14.51 -9.95
CA ASP A 487 -29.46 14.34 -11.41
C ASP A 487 -30.63 13.45 -11.80
N LEU A 488 -31.42 14.01 -12.67
CA LEU A 488 -32.58 13.40 -13.32
C LEU A 488 -32.14 12.90 -14.72
N ASP A 489 -32.13 11.58 -14.89
CA ASP A 489 -32.44 10.89 -16.16
C ASP A 489 -31.51 11.06 -17.39
N GLY A 490 -30.24 10.73 -17.33
CA GLY A 490 -29.39 10.64 -18.54
C GLY A 490 -27.97 10.14 -18.30
N GLU A 491 -27.26 10.65 -17.28
CA GLU A 491 -25.92 10.21 -16.89
C GLU A 491 -25.91 8.82 -16.23
N SER A 492 -27.05 8.35 -15.76
CA SER A 492 -27.23 7.07 -15.09
C SER A 492 -27.02 5.85 -16.01
N GLU A 493 -27.44 5.91 -17.27
CA GLU A 493 -27.33 4.76 -18.19
C GLU A 493 -25.90 4.51 -18.70
N GLU A 494 -25.15 5.58 -18.98
CA GLU A 494 -23.73 5.45 -19.39
C GLU A 494 -22.86 4.93 -18.23
N LYS A 495 -23.03 5.46 -17.02
CA LYS A 495 -22.32 4.99 -15.82
C LYS A 495 -22.65 3.51 -15.51
N GLN A 496 -23.91 3.11 -15.62
CA GLN A 496 -24.32 1.72 -15.46
C GLN A 496 -23.76 0.80 -16.56
N ALA A 497 -23.68 1.28 -17.79
CA ALA A 497 -23.08 0.53 -18.88
C ALA A 497 -21.57 0.35 -18.68
N ALA A 498 -20.87 1.39 -18.21
CA ALA A 498 -19.45 1.32 -17.86
C ALA A 498 -19.19 0.34 -16.71
N ALA A 499 -20.01 0.37 -15.64
CA ALA A 499 -19.90 -0.56 -14.51
C ALA A 499 -20.11 -2.02 -14.95
N ARG A 500 -21.13 -2.28 -15.77
CA ARG A 500 -21.37 -3.62 -16.36
C ARG A 500 -20.20 -4.09 -17.22
N ARG A 501 -19.59 -3.20 -18.00
CA ARG A 501 -18.43 -3.53 -18.82
C ARG A 501 -17.23 -3.86 -17.95
N GLN A 502 -16.96 -3.06 -16.92
CA GLN A 502 -15.87 -3.30 -15.98
C GLN A 502 -16.00 -4.66 -15.28
N MET A 503 -17.21 -4.99 -14.80
CA MET A 503 -17.50 -6.28 -14.17
C MET A 503 -17.27 -7.44 -15.15
N ALA A 504 -17.73 -7.31 -16.39
CA ALA A 504 -17.53 -8.32 -17.43
C ALA A 504 -16.04 -8.51 -17.75
N GLN A 505 -15.27 -7.42 -17.83
CA GLN A 505 -13.82 -7.47 -18.05
C GLN A 505 -13.09 -8.13 -16.88
N ARG A 506 -13.50 -7.84 -15.62
CA ARG A 506 -12.96 -8.50 -14.42
C ARG A 506 -13.18 -10.01 -14.45
N ALA A 507 -14.37 -10.47 -14.79
CA ALA A 507 -14.66 -11.90 -14.93
C ALA A 507 -13.85 -12.54 -16.07
N ALA A 508 -13.77 -11.89 -17.23
CA ALA A 508 -13.10 -12.42 -18.41
C ALA A 508 -11.58 -12.53 -18.25
N VAL A 509 -10.96 -11.63 -17.48
CA VAL A 509 -9.49 -11.61 -17.31
C VAL A 509 -8.98 -12.66 -16.32
N LEU A 510 -9.83 -13.13 -15.38
CA LEU A 510 -9.44 -14.03 -14.30
C LEU A 510 -8.66 -15.28 -14.77
N PRO A 511 -9.12 -16.05 -15.80
CA PRO A 511 -8.38 -17.23 -16.27
C PRO A 511 -6.98 -16.89 -16.77
N TYR A 512 -6.79 -15.79 -17.44
CA TYR A 512 -5.50 -15.38 -18.01
C TYR A 512 -4.52 -14.95 -16.91
N VAL A 513 -5.00 -14.20 -15.90
CA VAL A 513 -4.18 -13.83 -14.73
C VAL A 513 -3.81 -15.09 -13.94
N ALA A 514 -4.75 -16.03 -13.73
CA ALA A 514 -4.47 -17.28 -13.04
C ALA A 514 -3.39 -18.10 -13.75
N ASP A 515 -3.43 -18.18 -15.07
CA ASP A 515 -2.42 -18.88 -15.86
C ASP A 515 -1.04 -18.22 -15.77
N ALA A 516 -0.99 -16.89 -15.79
CA ALA A 516 0.25 -16.15 -15.61
C ALA A 516 0.85 -16.35 -14.20
N LEU A 517 0.01 -16.31 -13.16
CA LEU A 517 0.43 -16.58 -11.77
C LEU A 517 0.92 -18.02 -11.61
N ARG A 518 0.19 -19.02 -12.14
CA ARG A 518 0.61 -20.45 -12.09
C ARG A 518 1.95 -20.69 -12.76
N ARG A 519 2.22 -20.02 -13.88
CA ARG A 519 3.53 -20.11 -14.56
C ARG A 519 4.66 -19.50 -13.73
N ALA A 520 4.39 -18.43 -12.96
CA ALA A 520 5.36 -17.76 -12.10
C ALA A 520 5.65 -18.53 -10.79
N MET A 521 4.72 -19.36 -10.31
CA MET A 521 4.86 -20.14 -9.08
C MET A 521 5.80 -21.32 -9.24
N ASN A 522 6.61 -21.58 -8.20
CA ASN A 522 7.30 -22.86 -8.02
C ASN A 522 6.36 -23.95 -7.47
N ASP A 523 6.86 -25.18 -7.30
CA ASP A 523 6.04 -26.32 -6.88
C ASP A 523 5.55 -26.17 -5.42
N ASP A 524 6.37 -25.64 -4.52
CA ASP A 524 5.99 -25.41 -3.12
C ASP A 524 4.87 -24.36 -3.02
N GLU A 525 4.98 -23.25 -3.77
CA GLU A 525 3.96 -22.19 -3.80
C GLU A 525 2.63 -22.69 -4.37
N ARG A 526 2.67 -23.59 -5.40
CA ARG A 526 1.46 -24.23 -5.94
C ARG A 526 0.81 -25.14 -4.91
N THR A 527 1.61 -25.97 -4.24
CA THR A 527 1.11 -26.86 -3.17
C THR A 527 0.53 -26.07 -2.01
N LEU A 528 1.20 -25.01 -1.57
CA LEU A 528 0.66 -24.11 -0.53
C LEU A 528 -0.67 -23.49 -0.95
N LEU A 529 -0.83 -23.07 -2.20
CA LEU A 529 -2.09 -22.52 -2.69
C LEU A 529 -3.20 -23.57 -2.71
N ASP A 530 -2.93 -24.70 -3.37
CA ASP A 530 -3.96 -25.70 -3.68
C ASP A 530 -4.38 -26.48 -2.42
N ASP A 531 -3.43 -26.83 -1.55
CA ASP A 531 -3.65 -27.76 -0.43
C ASP A 531 -3.72 -27.06 0.95
N VAL A 532 -3.32 -25.79 1.04
CA VAL A 532 -3.36 -25.04 2.32
C VAL A 532 -4.23 -23.79 2.22
N GLU A 533 -3.87 -22.82 1.40
CA GLU A 533 -4.53 -21.51 1.42
C GLU A 533 -5.99 -21.56 0.94
N GLN A 534 -6.28 -22.24 -0.17
CA GLN A 534 -7.67 -22.35 -0.65
C GLN A 534 -8.56 -23.21 0.27
N PRO A 535 -8.13 -24.36 0.81
CA PRO A 535 -8.89 -25.08 1.85
C PRO A 535 -9.14 -24.20 3.10
N VAL A 536 -8.14 -23.46 3.57
CA VAL A 536 -8.28 -22.50 4.68
C VAL A 536 -9.29 -21.40 4.33
N ALA A 537 -9.28 -20.83 3.12
CA ALA A 537 -10.26 -19.82 2.71
C ALA A 537 -11.69 -20.33 2.81
N ARG A 538 -11.95 -21.57 2.34
CA ARG A 538 -13.28 -22.21 2.47
C ARG A 538 -13.68 -22.43 3.92
N MET A 539 -12.73 -22.76 4.78
CA MET A 539 -12.99 -22.95 6.20
C MET A 539 -13.24 -21.62 6.91
N LEU A 540 -12.45 -20.59 6.62
CA LEU A 540 -12.63 -19.25 7.19
C LEU A 540 -13.99 -18.66 6.80
N GLU A 541 -14.45 -18.89 5.57
CA GLU A 541 -15.79 -18.51 5.13
C GLU A 541 -16.87 -19.11 6.07
N ARG A 542 -16.78 -20.41 6.35
CA ARG A 542 -17.73 -21.05 7.29
C ARG A 542 -17.61 -20.53 8.71
N MET A 543 -16.40 -20.28 9.20
CA MET A 543 -16.14 -19.68 10.52
C MET A 543 -16.79 -18.30 10.63
N GLU A 544 -16.59 -17.46 9.63
CA GLU A 544 -17.16 -16.10 9.55
C GLU A 544 -18.69 -16.14 9.47
N HIS A 545 -19.23 -17.03 8.65
CA HIS A 545 -20.69 -17.20 8.52
C HIS A 545 -21.33 -17.66 9.83
N VAL A 546 -20.68 -18.57 10.55
CA VAL A 546 -21.17 -19.06 11.85
C VAL A 546 -21.03 -18.01 12.94
N GLY A 547 -19.90 -17.30 13.02
CA GLY A 547 -19.58 -16.38 14.10
C GLY A 547 -19.45 -17.05 15.48
N ILE A 548 -19.17 -16.27 16.52
CA ILE A 548 -19.08 -16.73 17.91
C ILE A 548 -20.17 -16.10 18.76
N ALA A 549 -20.86 -16.89 19.59
CA ALA A 549 -21.93 -16.40 20.45
C ALA A 549 -21.39 -15.55 21.62
N ILE A 550 -22.15 -14.54 22.00
CA ILE A 550 -21.77 -13.64 23.08
C ILE A 550 -22.91 -13.45 24.09
N ASP A 551 -22.56 -13.41 25.38
CA ASP A 551 -23.44 -12.99 26.44
C ASP A 551 -23.54 -11.46 26.45
N ASN A 552 -24.61 -10.95 25.85
CA ASN A 552 -24.83 -9.51 25.72
C ASN A 552 -25.07 -8.83 27.08
N GLU A 553 -25.66 -9.51 28.05
CA GLU A 553 -25.92 -8.95 29.38
C GLU A 553 -24.60 -8.74 30.13
N GLU A 554 -23.70 -9.74 30.12
CA GLU A 554 -22.39 -9.63 30.72
C GLU A 554 -21.54 -8.56 30.02
N LEU A 555 -21.57 -8.48 28.68
CA LEU A 555 -20.81 -7.47 27.93
C LEU A 555 -21.31 -6.05 28.25
N ASP A 556 -22.62 -5.84 28.35
CA ASP A 556 -23.22 -4.57 28.74
C ASP A 556 -22.85 -4.15 30.16
N LEU A 557 -22.84 -5.10 31.10
CA LEU A 557 -22.38 -4.84 32.46
C LEU A 557 -20.92 -4.37 32.48
N GLN A 558 -20.04 -5.06 31.76
CA GLN A 558 -18.63 -4.69 31.63
C GLN A 558 -18.46 -3.31 31.01
N ARG A 559 -19.21 -3.00 29.96
CA ARG A 559 -19.20 -1.70 29.28
C ARG A 559 -19.55 -0.56 30.24
N GLN A 560 -20.61 -0.74 31.03
CA GLN A 560 -21.03 0.27 32.04
C GLN A 560 -19.98 0.47 33.12
N GLU A 561 -19.38 -0.61 33.62
CA GLU A 561 -18.31 -0.52 34.62
C GLU A 561 -17.04 0.15 34.08
N LEU A 562 -16.64 -0.19 32.86
CA LEU A 562 -15.51 0.43 32.20
C LEU A 562 -15.72 1.93 31.94
N SER A 563 -16.94 2.33 31.51
CA SER A 563 -17.28 3.74 31.35
C SER A 563 -17.12 4.52 32.65
N LYS A 564 -17.65 4.00 33.77
CA LYS A 564 -17.49 4.60 35.09
C LYS A 564 -16.01 4.66 35.51
N ALA A 565 -15.24 3.62 35.20
CA ALA A 565 -13.83 3.59 35.52
C ALA A 565 -13.01 4.63 34.74
N VAL A 566 -13.33 4.84 33.45
CA VAL A 566 -12.76 5.89 32.59
C VAL A 566 -13.07 7.28 33.16
N GLU A 567 -14.34 7.56 33.48
CA GLU A 567 -14.78 8.83 34.08
C GLU A 567 -14.08 9.09 35.42
N GLY A 568 -13.99 8.06 36.28
CA GLY A 568 -13.32 8.16 37.57
C GLY A 568 -11.82 8.38 37.45
N ALA A 569 -11.15 7.75 36.47
CA ALA A 569 -9.72 7.99 36.21
C ALA A 569 -9.45 9.39 35.65
N ALA A 570 -10.31 9.87 34.74
CA ALA A 570 -10.24 11.22 34.20
C ALA A 570 -10.41 12.26 35.32
N GLN A 571 -11.42 12.09 36.19
CA GLN A 571 -11.66 13.02 37.30
C GLN A 571 -10.45 13.07 38.24
N ARG A 572 -9.89 11.93 38.63
CA ARG A 572 -8.67 11.91 39.48
C ARG A 572 -7.46 12.55 38.80
N ALA A 573 -7.34 12.42 37.48
CA ALA A 573 -6.29 13.12 36.74
C ALA A 573 -6.50 14.64 36.78
N TYR A 574 -7.73 15.13 36.60
CA TYR A 574 -8.07 16.56 36.71
C TYR A 574 -7.84 17.11 38.13
N ASP A 575 -8.24 16.33 39.14
CA ASP A 575 -8.03 16.72 40.55
C ASP A 575 -6.53 16.88 40.86
N ALA A 576 -5.67 16.06 40.26
CA ALA A 576 -4.22 16.10 40.45
C ALA A 576 -3.54 17.35 39.84
N ILE A 577 -4.18 18.02 38.89
CA ILE A 577 -3.67 19.25 38.24
C ILE A 577 -4.55 20.48 38.49
N GLY A 578 -5.74 20.31 39.10
CA GLY A 578 -6.66 21.38 39.47
C GLY A 578 -7.52 21.94 38.34
N HIS A 579 -7.47 21.38 37.15
CA HIS A 579 -8.30 21.79 35.99
C HIS A 579 -8.55 20.63 35.01
N THR A 580 -9.52 20.85 34.10
CA THR A 580 -9.83 19.85 33.03
C THR A 580 -8.91 20.03 31.84
N VAL A 581 -8.53 18.93 31.20
CA VAL A 581 -7.69 18.86 30.01
C VAL A 581 -8.14 17.70 29.13
N ASN A 582 -7.96 17.78 27.82
CA ASN A 582 -8.18 16.63 26.95
C ASN A 582 -7.02 15.63 27.09
N LEU A 583 -7.28 14.54 27.86
CA LEU A 583 -6.30 13.48 28.15
C LEU A 583 -5.87 12.67 26.91
N SER A 584 -6.59 12.82 25.78
CA SER A 584 -6.24 12.21 24.49
C SER A 584 -5.46 13.17 23.58
N SER A 585 -5.29 14.45 23.95
CA SER A 585 -4.59 15.44 23.12
C SER A 585 -3.10 15.50 23.44
N PRO A 586 -2.19 15.04 22.55
CA PRO A 586 -0.75 15.12 22.80
C PRO A 586 -0.26 16.55 23.09
N LYS A 587 -0.85 17.56 22.41
CA LYS A 587 -0.46 18.96 22.58
C LYS A 587 -0.82 19.49 23.96
N GLN A 588 -2.02 19.22 24.46
CA GLN A 588 -2.45 19.65 25.80
C GLN A 588 -1.68 18.91 26.89
N LEU A 589 -1.42 17.60 26.70
CA LEU A 589 -0.61 16.83 27.63
C LEU A 589 0.83 17.34 27.73
N GLN A 590 1.45 17.76 26.61
CA GLN A 590 2.78 18.35 26.63
C GLN A 590 2.80 19.63 27.47
N GLN A 591 1.80 20.49 27.34
CA GLN A 591 1.66 21.71 28.15
C GLN A 591 1.56 21.38 29.64
N VAL A 592 0.68 20.44 30.01
CA VAL A 592 0.53 20.04 31.42
C VAL A 592 1.83 19.43 31.97
N LEU A 593 2.43 18.47 31.24
CA LEU A 593 3.57 17.73 31.73
C LEU A 593 4.84 18.59 31.85
N PHE A 594 5.10 19.44 30.83
CA PHE A 594 6.40 20.09 30.70
C PHE A 594 6.40 21.59 31.08
N ASP A 595 5.24 22.25 30.99
CA ASP A 595 5.14 23.68 31.26
C ASP A 595 4.44 23.95 32.60
N GLU A 596 3.45 23.15 33.01
CA GLU A 596 2.71 23.35 34.28
C GLU A 596 3.34 22.52 35.41
N LEU A 597 3.67 21.26 35.18
CA LEU A 597 4.24 20.34 36.19
C LEU A 597 5.78 20.27 36.16
N ASP A 598 6.44 21.01 35.26
CA ASP A 598 7.92 21.08 35.11
C ASP A 598 8.60 19.71 35.13
N MET A 599 7.99 18.72 34.48
CA MET A 599 8.54 17.38 34.42
C MET A 599 9.69 17.27 33.41
N PRO A 600 10.61 16.31 33.55
CA PRO A 600 11.66 16.06 32.57
C PRO A 600 11.07 15.81 31.18
N ARG A 601 11.59 16.51 30.17
CA ARG A 601 11.11 16.40 28.79
C ARG A 601 11.43 15.03 28.20
N THR A 602 10.46 14.45 27.49
CA THR A 602 10.62 13.19 26.77
C THR A 602 11.35 13.39 25.43
N LYS A 603 11.52 12.34 24.62
CA LYS A 603 12.16 12.43 23.30
C LYS A 603 11.39 13.40 22.40
N LYS A 604 12.12 14.33 21.78
CA LYS A 604 11.54 15.31 20.83
C LYS A 604 11.25 14.64 19.50
N THR A 605 10.04 14.83 18.97
CA THR A 605 9.59 14.43 17.64
C THR A 605 9.39 15.65 16.74
N LYS A 606 9.04 15.47 15.47
CA LYS A 606 8.72 16.60 14.54
C LYS A 606 7.56 17.49 15.06
N THR A 607 6.62 16.91 15.81
CA THR A 607 5.40 17.60 16.31
C THR A 607 5.47 18.02 17.78
N GLY A 608 6.60 17.80 18.46
CA GLY A 608 6.79 18.10 19.88
C GLY A 608 7.41 16.96 20.67
N TYR A 609 7.23 16.91 21.98
CA TYR A 609 7.71 15.83 22.84
C TYR A 609 6.74 14.66 22.83
N THR A 610 7.26 13.42 22.71
CA THR A 610 6.40 12.24 22.69
C THR A 610 5.64 12.06 24.01
N THR A 611 4.37 11.70 23.91
CA THR A 611 3.49 11.36 25.05
C THR A 611 2.91 9.94 24.85
N ASN A 612 3.63 9.04 24.14
CA ASN A 612 3.22 7.64 24.03
C ASN A 612 3.30 6.91 25.39
N ALA A 613 2.72 5.72 25.49
CA ALA A 613 2.63 4.96 26.75
C ALA A 613 4.01 4.74 27.39
N GLU A 614 4.98 4.26 26.62
CA GLU A 614 6.35 3.97 27.08
C GLU A 614 7.05 5.21 27.68
N ALA A 615 6.91 6.36 26.98
CA ALA A 615 7.50 7.61 27.46
C ALA A 615 6.83 8.10 28.75
N LEU A 616 5.50 7.93 28.88
CA LEU A 616 4.76 8.30 30.09
C LEU A 616 5.04 7.33 31.25
N GLU A 617 5.18 6.03 30.99
CA GLU A 617 5.59 5.05 32.00
C GLU A 617 7.00 5.33 32.52
N THR A 618 7.95 5.63 31.61
CA THR A 618 9.30 6.05 31.98
C THR A 618 9.29 7.33 32.81
N LEU A 619 8.43 8.29 32.45
CA LEU A 619 8.27 9.55 33.18
C LEU A 619 7.64 9.31 34.55
N PHE A 620 6.64 8.44 34.65
CA PHE A 620 6.03 8.03 35.91
C PHE A 620 7.03 7.30 36.82
N ALA A 621 7.83 6.38 36.26
CA ALA A 621 8.86 5.71 37.04
C ALA A 621 9.86 6.68 37.70
N LYS A 622 10.17 7.81 37.01
CA LYS A 622 11.09 8.85 37.48
C LYS A 622 10.44 9.83 38.47
N THR A 623 9.20 10.23 38.22
CA THR A 623 8.56 11.35 38.95
C THR A 623 7.57 10.90 40.01
N ARG A 624 6.95 9.71 39.85
CA ARG A 624 5.85 9.18 40.66
C ARG A 624 4.68 10.16 40.86
N HIS A 625 4.46 11.04 39.90
CA HIS A 625 3.41 12.04 40.00
C HIS A 625 2.01 11.45 39.81
N PRO A 626 1.01 11.76 40.68
CA PRO A 626 -0.34 11.18 40.62
C PRO A 626 -1.06 11.41 39.28
N PHE A 627 -0.83 12.54 38.63
CA PHE A 627 -1.39 12.82 37.32
C PHE A 627 -1.03 11.75 36.28
N LEU A 628 0.25 11.32 36.24
CA LEU A 628 0.71 10.28 35.31
C LEU A 628 0.11 8.92 35.63
N GLU A 629 -0.02 8.58 36.91
CA GLU A 629 -0.68 7.33 37.33
C GLU A 629 -2.11 7.27 36.83
N HIS A 630 -2.87 8.35 37.03
CA HIS A 630 -4.26 8.42 36.62
C HIS A 630 -4.42 8.57 35.10
N LEU A 631 -3.50 9.25 34.42
CA LEU A 631 -3.45 9.34 32.95
C LEU A 631 -3.18 7.97 32.30
N LEU A 632 -2.25 7.21 32.83
CA LEU A 632 -1.95 5.85 32.35
C LEU A 632 -3.17 4.93 32.58
N THR A 633 -3.73 4.97 33.80
CA THR A 633 -4.96 4.23 34.13
C THR A 633 -6.12 4.63 33.20
N HIS A 634 -6.33 5.92 32.93
CA HIS A 634 -7.36 6.39 32.00
C HIS A 634 -7.14 5.83 30.60
N ARG A 635 -5.91 5.83 30.08
CA ARG A 635 -5.57 5.29 28.77
C ARG A 635 -5.82 3.80 28.63
N ASP A 636 -5.52 3.04 29.66
CA ASP A 636 -5.78 1.61 29.68
C ASP A 636 -7.29 1.33 29.69
N ARG A 637 -8.03 2.03 30.55
CA ARG A 637 -9.48 1.87 30.66
C ARG A 637 -10.25 2.31 29.42
N ILE A 638 -9.84 3.41 28.76
CA ILE A 638 -10.50 3.89 27.53
C ILE A 638 -10.27 2.92 26.38
N LYS A 639 -9.11 2.29 26.29
CA LYS A 639 -8.84 1.22 25.30
C LYS A 639 -9.82 0.03 25.46
N LEU A 640 -9.99 -0.44 26.69
CA LEU A 640 -10.91 -1.54 26.98
C LEU A 640 -12.36 -1.14 26.76
N SER A 641 -12.75 0.09 27.13
CA SER A 641 -14.08 0.64 26.91
C SER A 641 -14.41 0.75 25.40
N GLN A 642 -13.47 1.21 24.59
CA GLN A 642 -13.63 1.27 23.14
C GLN A 642 -13.74 -0.12 22.54
N MET A 643 -12.95 -1.08 23.01
CA MET A 643 -13.02 -2.48 22.59
C MET A 643 -14.39 -3.10 22.91
N THR A 644 -14.89 -2.96 24.14
CA THR A 644 -16.22 -3.49 24.51
C THR A 644 -17.34 -2.80 23.76
N GLN A 645 -17.19 -1.50 23.44
CA GLN A 645 -18.15 -0.78 22.61
C GLN A 645 -18.15 -1.31 21.16
N SER A 646 -16.97 -1.54 20.57
CA SER A 646 -16.84 -2.11 19.23
C SER A 646 -17.43 -3.52 19.15
N LEU A 647 -17.15 -4.36 20.15
CA LEU A 647 -17.74 -5.71 20.24
C LEU A 647 -19.28 -5.66 20.33
N HIS A 648 -19.82 -4.79 21.18
CA HIS A 648 -21.26 -4.63 21.32
C HIS A 648 -21.93 -4.16 20.01
N SER A 649 -21.28 -3.25 19.27
CA SER A 649 -21.80 -2.77 17.98
C SER A 649 -21.72 -3.81 16.86
N ALA A 650 -20.91 -4.84 17.05
CA ALA A 650 -20.70 -5.93 16.09
C ALA A 650 -21.60 -7.16 16.37
N ILE A 651 -22.44 -7.13 17.42
CA ILE A 651 -23.38 -8.22 17.68
C ILE A 651 -24.46 -8.18 16.59
N ALA A 652 -24.58 -9.26 15.85
CA ALA A 652 -25.61 -9.41 14.83
C ALA A 652 -26.96 -9.87 15.43
N ASP A 653 -28.01 -9.89 14.62
CA ASP A 653 -29.37 -10.23 15.05
C ASP A 653 -29.52 -11.69 15.57
N ASP A 654 -28.59 -12.57 15.18
CA ASP A 654 -28.49 -13.95 15.67
C ASP A 654 -27.80 -14.09 17.04
N GLY A 655 -27.38 -12.98 17.66
CA GLY A 655 -26.67 -12.93 18.93
C GLY A 655 -25.19 -13.37 18.85
N ARG A 656 -24.61 -13.37 17.67
CA ARG A 656 -23.20 -13.76 17.44
C ARG A 656 -22.40 -12.57 16.90
N ILE A 657 -21.08 -12.67 17.00
CA ILE A 657 -20.13 -11.74 16.40
C ILE A 657 -19.44 -12.46 15.23
N HIS A 658 -19.56 -11.87 14.04
CA HIS A 658 -18.95 -12.35 12.81
C HIS A 658 -17.73 -11.48 12.50
N THR A 659 -16.54 -11.97 12.85
CA THR A 659 -15.29 -11.31 12.49
C THR A 659 -14.90 -11.67 11.07
N THR A 660 -14.16 -10.82 10.40
CA THR A 660 -13.56 -11.11 9.08
C THR A 660 -12.10 -11.54 9.25
N PHE A 661 -11.71 -12.68 8.69
CA PHE A 661 -10.33 -13.14 8.65
C PHE A 661 -9.68 -12.78 7.31
N SER A 662 -8.47 -12.24 7.34
CA SER A 662 -7.67 -11.99 6.15
C SER A 662 -6.44 -12.90 6.11
N GLN A 663 -6.24 -13.60 4.99
CA GLN A 663 -5.07 -14.42 4.71
C GLN A 663 -3.92 -13.61 4.10
N ILE A 664 -4.22 -12.44 3.54
CA ILE A 664 -3.30 -11.60 2.75
C ILE A 664 -2.83 -10.34 3.47
N ALA A 665 -3.27 -10.11 4.72
CA ALA A 665 -2.94 -8.89 5.47
C ALA A 665 -1.53 -8.87 6.05
N THR A 666 -0.88 -10.04 6.20
CA THR A 666 0.46 -10.13 6.80
C THR A 666 1.46 -10.74 5.82
N ALA A 667 2.69 -10.24 5.80
CA ALA A 667 3.74 -10.79 4.94
C ALA A 667 4.35 -12.11 5.46
N THR A 668 3.88 -12.64 6.61
CA THR A 668 4.40 -13.86 7.25
C THR A 668 3.47 -15.06 7.12
N GLY A 669 2.32 -14.94 6.46
CA GLY A 669 1.34 -16.02 6.37
C GLY A 669 0.34 -16.11 7.53
N ARG A 670 0.51 -15.32 8.60
CA ARG A 670 -0.45 -15.28 9.72
C ARG A 670 -1.79 -14.72 9.28
N LEU A 671 -2.88 -15.28 9.83
CA LEU A 671 -4.22 -14.72 9.68
C LEU A 671 -4.34 -13.42 10.49
N ALA A 672 -5.11 -12.48 9.97
CA ALA A 672 -5.50 -11.27 10.69
C ALA A 672 -7.02 -11.23 10.83
N SER A 673 -7.51 -10.79 11.99
CA SER A 673 -8.94 -10.62 12.28
C SER A 673 -9.29 -9.12 12.24
N SER A 674 -10.42 -8.77 11.64
CA SER A 674 -10.93 -7.40 11.56
C SER A 674 -12.46 -7.38 11.66
N GLU A 675 -13.02 -6.25 11.98
CA GLU A 675 -14.44 -5.94 11.98
C GLU A 675 -15.36 -6.93 12.75
N PRO A 676 -15.12 -7.16 14.07
CA PRO A 676 -14.11 -6.57 14.94
C PRO A 676 -12.83 -7.41 15.05
N ASN A 677 -11.69 -6.79 15.40
CA ASN A 677 -10.45 -7.53 15.64
C ASN A 677 -10.49 -8.28 16.97
N LEU A 678 -10.76 -9.58 16.94
CA LEU A 678 -10.83 -10.46 18.11
C LEU A 678 -9.42 -10.90 18.60
N GLN A 679 -8.39 -10.83 17.76
CA GLN A 679 -7.03 -11.19 18.11
C GLN A 679 -6.37 -10.18 19.08
N ASN A 680 -6.93 -8.98 19.21
CA ASN A 680 -6.44 -7.94 20.12
C ASN A 680 -7.02 -8.03 21.54
N ILE A 681 -7.91 -8.96 21.83
CA ILE A 681 -8.49 -9.15 23.18
C ILE A 681 -7.41 -9.68 24.12
N PRO A 682 -7.00 -8.93 25.20
CA PRO A 682 -5.89 -9.34 26.03
C PRO A 682 -6.11 -10.69 26.70
N ALA A 683 -5.13 -11.60 26.61
CA ALA A 683 -5.21 -12.93 27.22
C ALA A 683 -4.62 -12.99 28.64
N ARG A 684 -3.79 -11.99 29.04
CA ARG A 684 -2.99 -12.07 30.30
C ARG A 684 -3.44 -11.10 31.38
N THR A 685 -4.36 -10.20 31.07
CA THR A 685 -4.86 -9.22 32.04
C THR A 685 -6.21 -9.67 32.62
N PRO A 686 -6.52 -9.39 33.91
CA PRO A 686 -7.82 -9.70 34.48
C PRO A 686 -9.00 -9.12 33.70
N ASP A 687 -8.85 -7.91 33.21
CA ASP A 687 -9.89 -7.23 32.41
C ASP A 687 -10.09 -7.89 31.04
N GLY A 688 -8.99 -8.28 30.36
CA GLY A 688 -9.10 -9.01 29.10
C GLY A 688 -9.72 -10.40 29.26
N MET A 689 -9.33 -11.11 30.32
CA MET A 689 -9.96 -12.39 30.68
C MET A 689 -11.46 -12.23 31.02
N ARG A 690 -11.84 -11.08 31.54
CA ARG A 690 -13.24 -10.77 31.77
C ARG A 690 -13.99 -10.52 30.48
N ILE A 691 -13.38 -9.85 29.48
CA ILE A 691 -13.97 -9.69 28.15
C ILE A 691 -14.13 -11.08 27.48
N ARG A 692 -13.11 -11.95 27.58
CA ARG A 692 -13.21 -13.34 27.09
C ARG A 692 -14.33 -14.15 27.75
N HIS A 693 -14.72 -13.81 28.98
CA HIS A 693 -15.83 -14.46 29.66
C HIS A 693 -17.20 -14.22 29.01
N ALA A 694 -17.38 -13.09 28.31
CA ALA A 694 -18.59 -12.78 27.59
C ALA A 694 -18.78 -13.62 26.31
N PHE A 695 -17.73 -14.24 25.79
CA PHE A 695 -17.83 -15.16 24.66
C PHE A 695 -18.18 -16.56 25.15
N VAL A 696 -19.31 -17.09 24.71
CA VAL A 696 -19.92 -18.31 25.25
C VAL A 696 -20.27 -19.31 24.14
N ALA A 697 -20.54 -20.55 24.52
CA ALA A 697 -21.18 -21.52 23.64
C ALA A 697 -22.59 -21.06 23.28
N GLY A 698 -22.98 -21.14 22.02
CA GLY A 698 -24.28 -20.72 21.56
C GLY A 698 -25.41 -21.64 22.04
N GLU A 699 -26.65 -21.23 21.83
CA GLU A 699 -27.82 -22.02 22.20
C GLU A 699 -27.81 -23.37 21.47
N GLY A 700 -28.01 -24.48 22.23
CA GLY A 700 -27.96 -25.84 21.69
C GLY A 700 -26.55 -26.45 21.58
N TRP A 701 -25.52 -25.77 22.10
CA TRP A 701 -24.14 -26.26 22.18
C TRP A 701 -23.76 -26.51 23.65
N GLN A 702 -22.83 -27.47 23.85
CA GLN A 702 -22.45 -27.89 25.20
C GLN A 702 -21.43 -26.96 25.82
N SER A 703 -20.38 -26.60 25.06
CA SER A 703 -19.24 -25.86 25.59
C SER A 703 -18.40 -25.26 24.45
N LEU A 704 -17.46 -24.39 24.82
CA LEU A 704 -16.32 -24.03 24.01
C LEU A 704 -15.13 -24.92 24.36
N MET A 705 -14.27 -25.20 23.38
CA MET A 705 -12.97 -25.85 23.56
C MET A 705 -11.92 -24.90 23.02
N SER A 706 -10.90 -24.57 23.85
CA SER A 706 -9.71 -23.83 23.45
C SER A 706 -8.55 -24.81 23.32
N VAL A 707 -7.83 -24.72 22.21
CA VAL A 707 -6.69 -25.60 21.90
C VAL A 707 -5.53 -24.74 21.42
N ASP A 708 -4.42 -24.74 22.18
CA ASP A 708 -3.28 -23.85 21.95
C ASP A 708 -1.97 -24.61 21.83
N TYR A 709 -1.12 -24.18 20.90
CA TYR A 709 0.23 -24.71 20.79
C TYR A 709 1.14 -24.16 21.89
N SER A 710 1.74 -25.06 22.65
CA SER A 710 2.74 -24.67 23.65
C SER A 710 4.07 -24.28 23.00
N GLN A 711 4.36 -22.97 22.90
CA GLN A 711 5.68 -22.44 22.49
C GLN A 711 6.10 -22.88 21.08
N ILE A 712 5.21 -22.89 20.12
CA ILE A 712 5.43 -23.38 18.76
C ILE A 712 6.68 -22.76 18.09
N GLU A 713 6.89 -21.44 18.22
CA GLU A 713 8.01 -20.74 17.59
C GLU A 713 9.37 -21.23 18.13
N MET A 714 9.46 -21.53 19.43
CA MET A 714 10.69 -22.08 20.03
C MET A 714 10.94 -23.54 19.61
N ARG A 715 9.87 -24.32 19.40
CA ARG A 715 9.97 -25.69 18.88
C ARG A 715 10.44 -25.71 17.42
N ILE A 716 9.92 -24.78 16.60
CA ILE A 716 10.38 -24.56 15.21
C ILE A 716 11.85 -24.10 15.22
N MET A 717 12.24 -23.20 16.12
CA MET A 717 13.64 -22.79 16.28
C MET A 717 14.54 -23.99 16.60
N ALA A 718 14.15 -24.87 17.54
CA ALA A 718 14.91 -26.09 17.86
C ALA A 718 15.06 -27.00 16.64
N HIS A 719 13.97 -27.17 15.87
CA HIS A 719 14.00 -28.01 14.67
C HIS A 719 14.92 -27.43 13.58
N LEU A 720 14.79 -26.13 13.28
CA LEU A 720 15.52 -25.48 12.19
C LEU A 720 17.00 -25.25 12.51
N SER A 721 17.31 -24.91 13.76
CA SER A 721 18.70 -24.69 14.20
C SER A 721 19.48 -25.98 14.45
N ASN A 722 18.78 -27.11 14.57
CA ASN A 722 19.36 -28.40 14.96
C ASN A 722 20.22 -28.30 16.24
N ASP A 723 19.88 -27.40 17.16
CA ASP A 723 20.63 -27.20 18.41
C ASP A 723 20.33 -28.32 19.39
N GLU A 724 21.33 -29.16 19.69
CA GLU A 724 21.18 -30.32 20.58
C GLU A 724 20.71 -29.91 21.99
N GLY A 725 21.25 -28.81 22.54
CA GLY A 725 20.85 -28.32 23.85
C GLY A 725 19.41 -27.87 23.95
N LEU A 726 18.90 -27.26 22.88
CA LEU A 726 17.51 -26.85 22.83
C LEU A 726 16.56 -28.03 22.55
N ILE A 727 16.98 -28.99 21.73
CA ILE A 727 16.23 -30.23 21.48
C ILE A 727 16.11 -31.05 22.75
N ASP A 728 17.22 -31.24 23.47
CA ASP A 728 17.25 -31.96 24.76
C ASP A 728 16.37 -31.30 25.80
N ALA A 729 16.37 -29.97 25.86
CA ALA A 729 15.53 -29.22 26.80
C ALA A 729 14.03 -29.44 26.54
N PHE A 730 13.60 -29.55 25.27
CA PHE A 730 12.21 -29.89 24.94
C PHE A 730 11.88 -31.37 25.23
N ASN A 731 12.80 -32.27 24.98
CA ASN A 731 12.57 -33.72 25.16
C ASN A 731 12.67 -34.16 26.62
N SER A 732 13.22 -33.31 27.52
CA SER A 732 13.31 -33.61 28.95
C SER A 732 11.95 -33.73 29.67
N GLY A 733 10.88 -33.17 29.07
CA GLY A 733 9.55 -33.09 29.68
C GLY A 733 9.44 -32.10 30.86
N GLU A 734 10.52 -31.33 31.12
CA GLU A 734 10.58 -30.32 32.18
C GLU A 734 10.17 -28.94 31.66
N ASP A 735 10.07 -27.94 32.57
CA ASP A 735 9.82 -26.55 32.16
C ASP A 735 11.01 -26.03 31.33
N LEU A 736 10.78 -25.88 29.99
CA LEU A 736 11.77 -25.44 29.01
C LEU A 736 12.62 -24.26 29.52
N HIS A 737 11.97 -23.20 29.98
CA HIS A 737 12.69 -21.99 30.38
C HIS A 737 13.46 -22.18 31.67
N ARG A 738 13.03 -23.10 32.53
CA ARG A 738 13.76 -23.48 33.75
C ARG A 738 14.98 -24.31 33.38
N THR A 739 14.83 -25.29 32.50
CA THR A 739 15.93 -26.12 31.98
C THR A 739 16.97 -25.26 31.23
N MET A 740 16.54 -24.36 30.34
CA MET A 740 17.44 -23.42 29.68
C MET A 740 18.15 -22.48 30.67
N ALA A 741 17.43 -21.99 31.67
CA ALA A 741 18.05 -21.15 32.71
C ALA A 741 19.10 -21.91 33.54
N SER A 742 18.84 -23.18 33.86
CA SER A 742 19.82 -24.08 34.48
C SER A 742 21.10 -24.16 33.67
N MET A 743 20.97 -24.36 32.35
CA MET A 743 22.10 -24.47 31.43
C MET A 743 22.88 -23.15 31.28
N VAL A 744 22.20 -22.02 31.18
CA VAL A 744 22.84 -20.70 30.93
C VAL A 744 23.47 -20.12 32.21
N PHE A 745 22.85 -20.38 33.38
CA PHE A 745 23.35 -19.86 34.68
C PHE A 745 24.15 -20.87 35.47
N ASP A 746 24.40 -22.07 34.96
CA ASP A 746 25.07 -23.18 35.65
C ASP A 746 24.47 -23.46 37.06
N THR A 747 23.14 -23.41 37.12
CA THR A 747 22.38 -23.56 38.36
C THR A 747 21.54 -24.83 38.26
N PRO A 748 21.52 -25.73 39.28
CA PRO A 748 20.65 -26.90 39.25
C PRO A 748 19.19 -26.53 39.00
N VAL A 749 18.46 -27.33 38.22
CA VAL A 749 17.07 -27.02 37.75
C VAL A 749 16.13 -26.69 38.90
N ASP A 750 16.23 -27.42 40.00
CA ASP A 750 15.44 -27.21 41.23
C ASP A 750 15.79 -25.91 41.98
N GLN A 751 16.96 -25.33 41.75
CA GLN A 751 17.43 -24.09 42.37
C GLN A 751 17.27 -22.85 41.45
N VAL A 752 16.81 -23.01 40.21
CA VAL A 752 16.56 -21.91 39.30
C VAL A 752 15.47 -21.00 39.88
N THR A 753 15.82 -19.72 40.06
CA THR A 753 14.87 -18.70 40.54
C THR A 753 13.85 -18.29 39.49
N SER A 754 12.69 -17.78 39.94
CA SER A 754 11.67 -17.23 39.04
C SER A 754 12.23 -16.07 38.19
N GLU A 755 13.19 -15.30 38.74
CA GLU A 755 13.84 -14.21 37.99
C GLU A 755 14.73 -14.75 36.87
N GLN A 756 15.60 -15.75 37.16
CA GLN A 756 16.43 -16.40 36.14
C GLN A 756 15.57 -17.00 35.02
N ARG A 757 14.50 -17.71 35.39
CA ARG A 757 13.54 -18.27 34.45
C ARG A 757 12.92 -17.18 33.53
N SER A 758 12.46 -16.05 34.13
CA SER A 758 11.88 -14.94 33.41
C SER A 758 12.90 -14.24 32.50
N ARG A 759 14.14 -14.06 32.95
CA ARG A 759 15.22 -13.48 32.13
C ARG A 759 15.52 -14.35 30.92
N ILE A 760 15.62 -15.67 31.07
CA ILE A 760 15.87 -16.58 29.96
C ILE A 760 14.67 -16.61 28.99
N LYS A 761 13.44 -16.65 29.50
CA LYS A 761 12.26 -16.56 28.65
C LYS A 761 12.31 -15.32 27.77
N ALA A 762 12.54 -14.15 28.34
CA ALA A 762 12.64 -12.89 27.62
C ALA A 762 13.83 -12.87 26.64
N THR A 763 14.98 -13.46 27.04
CA THR A 763 16.18 -13.55 26.19
C THR A 763 15.94 -14.44 24.98
N SER A 764 15.39 -15.63 25.16
CA SER A 764 15.14 -16.60 24.09
C SER A 764 14.22 -16.02 23.01
N TYR A 765 13.06 -15.47 23.41
CA TYR A 765 12.17 -14.80 22.47
C TYR A 765 12.81 -13.55 21.85
N GLY A 766 13.48 -12.73 22.65
CA GLY A 766 14.18 -11.53 22.16
C GLY A 766 15.21 -11.85 21.09
N LEU A 767 16.02 -12.89 21.27
CA LEU A 767 17.04 -13.29 20.31
C LEU A 767 16.45 -13.95 19.07
N ALA A 768 15.40 -14.76 19.22
CA ALA A 768 14.64 -15.32 18.08
C ALA A 768 14.10 -14.20 17.17
N TYR A 769 13.73 -13.05 17.74
CA TYR A 769 13.26 -11.86 16.99
C TYR A 769 14.38 -10.86 16.65
N GLY A 770 15.64 -11.24 16.77
CA GLY A 770 16.78 -10.40 16.37
C GLY A 770 17.03 -9.19 17.27
N LEU A 771 16.65 -9.23 18.56
CA LEU A 771 16.95 -8.16 19.50
C LEU A 771 18.46 -8.00 19.70
N SER A 772 18.93 -6.76 19.58
CA SER A 772 20.29 -6.39 19.95
C SER A 772 20.46 -6.39 21.49
N SER A 773 21.72 -6.39 21.97
CA SER A 773 22.01 -6.24 23.39
C SER A 773 21.38 -4.97 24.02
N TYR A 774 21.22 -3.91 23.23
CA TYR A 774 20.50 -2.70 23.64
C TYR A 774 18.99 -2.94 23.82
N GLY A 775 18.36 -3.62 22.86
CA GLY A 775 16.94 -3.98 22.96
C GLY A 775 16.67 -4.92 24.13
N LEU A 776 17.55 -5.93 24.33
CA LEU A 776 17.48 -6.85 25.45
C LEU A 776 17.66 -6.15 26.80
N SER A 777 18.60 -5.21 26.91
CA SER A 777 18.81 -4.34 28.07
C SER A 777 17.53 -3.57 28.44
N ALA A 778 16.88 -2.95 27.46
CA ALA A 778 15.63 -2.22 27.67
C ALA A 778 14.49 -3.15 28.13
N GLN A 779 14.35 -4.33 27.52
CA GLN A 779 13.30 -5.31 27.84
C GLN A 779 13.45 -5.91 29.26
N LEU A 780 14.69 -6.19 29.68
CA LEU A 780 14.99 -6.78 30.98
C LEU A 780 15.20 -5.76 32.11
N GLY A 781 15.32 -4.46 31.79
CA GLY A 781 15.63 -3.42 32.77
C GLY A 781 17.03 -3.51 33.36
N ILE A 782 18.00 -4.10 32.66
CA ILE A 782 19.39 -4.31 33.06
C ILE A 782 20.35 -3.43 32.27
N GLY A 783 21.62 -3.35 32.68
CA GLY A 783 22.65 -2.61 31.94
C GLY A 783 22.96 -3.24 30.57
N VAL A 784 23.34 -2.42 29.57
CA VAL A 784 23.74 -2.94 28.24
C VAL A 784 24.90 -3.93 28.30
N PRO A 785 25.96 -3.73 29.16
CA PRO A 785 27.02 -4.73 29.31
C PRO A 785 26.50 -6.07 29.86
N GLU A 786 25.59 -6.04 30.86
CA GLU A 786 24.98 -7.23 31.44
C GLU A 786 24.11 -7.98 30.41
N ALA A 787 23.34 -7.24 29.59
CA ALA A 787 22.55 -7.82 28.51
C ALA A 787 23.44 -8.45 27.42
N ALA A 788 24.61 -7.85 27.14
CA ALA A 788 25.57 -8.41 26.19
C ALA A 788 26.21 -9.70 26.73
N GLU A 789 26.57 -9.73 28.00
CA GLU A 789 27.12 -10.93 28.69
C GLU A 789 26.08 -12.07 28.70
N LEU A 790 24.83 -11.77 29.06
CA LEU A 790 23.75 -12.76 29.03
C LEU A 790 23.50 -13.33 27.61
N ARG A 791 23.58 -12.48 26.59
CA ARG A 791 23.46 -12.90 25.20
C ARG A 791 24.59 -13.84 24.78
N GLU A 792 25.84 -13.51 25.13
CA GLU A 792 26.98 -14.38 24.81
C GLU A 792 26.89 -15.73 25.54
N ARG A 793 26.56 -15.76 26.84
CA ARG A 793 26.33 -17.00 27.59
C ARG A 793 25.21 -17.85 27.01
N TYR A 794 24.15 -17.22 26.53
CA TYR A 794 23.06 -17.91 25.81
C TYR A 794 23.59 -18.60 24.55
N PHE A 795 24.34 -17.88 23.71
CA PHE A 795 24.86 -18.42 22.46
C PHE A 795 26.08 -19.36 22.64
N GLU A 796 26.81 -19.29 23.76
CA GLU A 796 27.80 -20.29 24.13
C GLU A 796 27.12 -21.64 24.43
N ARG A 797 25.91 -21.61 24.97
CA ARG A 797 25.15 -22.82 25.29
C ARG A 797 24.32 -23.33 24.09
N PHE A 798 23.75 -22.42 23.29
CA PHE A 798 22.93 -22.70 22.14
C PHE A 798 23.62 -22.19 20.86
N GLY A 799 24.73 -22.84 20.50
CA GLY A 799 25.57 -22.45 19.38
C GLY A 799 24.86 -22.66 18.03
N GLY A 800 24.11 -23.77 17.90
CA GLY A 800 23.30 -24.04 16.72
C GLY A 800 22.26 -22.96 16.41
N VAL A 801 21.67 -22.35 17.46
CA VAL A 801 20.76 -21.22 17.27
C VAL A 801 21.49 -20.00 16.70
N ARG A 802 22.71 -19.69 17.17
CA ARG A 802 23.53 -18.60 16.62
C ARG A 802 23.82 -18.83 15.14
N ASP A 803 24.35 -20.01 14.82
CA ASP A 803 24.77 -20.35 13.45
C ASP A 803 23.60 -20.30 12.48
N TYR A 804 22.44 -20.78 12.91
CA TYR A 804 21.19 -20.70 12.13
C TYR A 804 20.75 -19.25 11.88
N LEU A 805 20.73 -18.38 12.92
CA LEU A 805 20.31 -17.00 12.79
C LEU A 805 21.27 -16.18 11.90
N ASP A 806 22.58 -16.40 12.03
CA ASP A 806 23.58 -15.74 11.18
C ASP A 806 23.48 -16.23 9.73
N GLY A 807 23.31 -17.56 9.55
CA GLY A 807 23.18 -18.20 8.24
C GLY A 807 21.95 -17.73 7.45
N ILE A 808 20.79 -17.56 8.10
CA ILE A 808 19.56 -17.02 7.43
C ILE A 808 19.83 -15.66 6.82
N VAL A 809 20.47 -14.74 7.57
CA VAL A 809 20.74 -13.38 7.08
C VAL A 809 21.70 -13.41 5.90
N GLU A 810 22.75 -14.24 5.96
CA GLU A 810 23.70 -14.40 4.85
C GLU A 810 23.04 -14.99 3.60
N GLN A 811 22.21 -16.02 3.79
CA GLN A 811 21.49 -16.65 2.68
C GLN A 811 20.47 -15.68 2.06
N ALA A 812 19.69 -14.98 2.88
CA ALA A 812 18.72 -13.99 2.41
C ALA A 812 19.36 -12.82 1.65
N GLN A 813 20.61 -12.43 2.00
CA GLN A 813 21.35 -11.43 1.24
C GLN A 813 21.74 -11.91 -0.16
N LYS A 814 21.94 -13.22 -0.35
CA LYS A 814 22.28 -13.81 -1.65
C LYS A 814 21.03 -14.03 -2.50
N ASP A 815 19.98 -14.58 -1.89
CA ASP A 815 18.77 -15.02 -2.60
C ASP A 815 17.75 -13.91 -2.78
N GLY A 816 17.83 -12.83 -1.97
CA GLY A 816 16.86 -11.73 -1.96
C GLY A 816 15.58 -12.03 -1.16
N PHE A 817 15.44 -13.22 -0.58
CA PHE A 817 14.28 -13.65 0.20
C PHE A 817 14.65 -14.59 1.34
N THR A 818 13.73 -14.78 2.28
CA THR A 818 13.70 -15.91 3.22
C THR A 818 12.49 -16.78 2.94
N GLN A 819 12.53 -18.05 3.40
CA GLN A 819 11.42 -18.97 3.23
C GLN A 819 11.10 -19.73 4.51
N THR A 820 9.84 -20.19 4.63
CA THR A 820 9.41 -21.10 5.69
C THR A 820 9.91 -22.51 5.41
N MET A 821 9.75 -23.42 6.37
CA MET A 821 10.05 -24.85 6.16
C MET A 821 9.15 -25.50 5.09
N PHE A 822 8.11 -24.85 4.63
CA PHE A 822 7.17 -25.29 3.58
C PHE A 822 7.32 -24.52 2.27
N GLY A 823 8.36 -23.67 2.13
CA GLY A 823 8.66 -22.97 0.89
C GLY A 823 7.96 -21.63 0.71
N ARG A 824 7.13 -21.15 1.67
CA ARG A 824 6.56 -19.80 1.60
C ARG A 824 7.66 -18.77 1.62
N ARG A 825 7.72 -17.89 0.63
CA ARG A 825 8.77 -16.87 0.48
C ARG A 825 8.37 -15.53 1.03
N ARG A 826 9.37 -14.81 1.57
CA ARG A 826 9.29 -13.38 1.89
C ARG A 826 10.48 -12.65 1.28
N TYR A 827 10.22 -11.75 0.36
CA TYR A 827 11.25 -10.97 -0.33
C TYR A 827 11.73 -9.82 0.54
N LEU A 828 13.06 -9.56 0.55
CA LEU A 828 13.71 -8.62 1.47
C LEU A 828 14.77 -7.78 0.73
N PRO A 829 14.36 -6.94 -0.23
CA PRO A 829 15.30 -6.14 -1.04
C PRO A 829 16.16 -5.19 -0.18
N ASP A 830 15.66 -4.75 0.97
CA ASP A 830 16.37 -3.83 1.86
C ASP A 830 17.56 -4.45 2.62
N LEU A 831 17.79 -5.75 2.54
CA LEU A 831 18.97 -6.40 3.13
C LEU A 831 20.29 -5.89 2.52
N THR A 832 20.26 -5.40 1.28
CA THR A 832 21.39 -4.82 0.55
C THR A 832 21.37 -3.29 0.51
N SER A 833 20.41 -2.63 1.16
CA SER A 833 20.26 -1.18 1.17
C SER A 833 21.48 -0.47 1.78
N ASP A 834 21.90 0.65 1.21
CA ASP A 834 22.96 1.51 1.78
C ASP A 834 22.54 2.16 3.10
N ASN A 835 21.22 2.29 3.35
CA ASN A 835 20.69 2.82 4.59
C ASN A 835 20.79 1.79 5.73
N ARG A 836 21.59 2.07 6.74
CA ARG A 836 21.81 1.20 7.89
C ARG A 836 20.50 0.86 8.64
N GLN A 837 19.60 1.83 8.80
CA GLN A 837 18.36 1.61 9.56
C GLN A 837 17.44 0.62 8.82
N ARG A 838 17.34 0.73 7.50
CA ARG A 838 16.62 -0.20 6.63
C ARG A 838 17.20 -1.60 6.70
N ARG A 839 18.52 -1.73 6.53
CA ARG A 839 19.20 -3.02 6.65
C ARG A 839 18.90 -3.70 7.98
N GLU A 840 18.92 -2.95 9.09
CA GLU A 840 18.62 -3.52 10.41
C GLU A 840 17.15 -3.91 10.58
N ILE A 841 16.21 -3.21 9.91
CA ILE A 841 14.79 -3.61 9.86
C ILE A 841 14.63 -4.87 9.00
N ALA A 842 15.24 -4.91 7.82
CA ALA A 842 15.20 -6.06 6.93
C ALA A 842 15.85 -7.31 7.55
N LYS A 843 16.98 -7.16 8.27
CA LYS A 843 17.60 -8.26 9.02
C LYS A 843 16.65 -8.87 10.06
N ARG A 844 15.96 -8.03 10.83
CA ARG A 844 14.96 -8.52 11.79
C ARG A 844 13.80 -9.24 11.10
N ALA A 845 13.35 -8.70 9.97
CA ALA A 845 12.32 -9.34 9.17
C ALA A 845 12.80 -10.69 8.60
N ALA A 846 14.07 -10.80 8.19
CA ALA A 846 14.69 -12.03 7.72
C ALA A 846 14.74 -13.11 8.82
N LEU A 847 15.06 -12.73 10.05
CA LEU A 847 15.13 -13.65 11.19
C LEU A 847 13.74 -14.15 11.60
N ASN A 848 12.75 -13.26 11.59
CA ASN A 848 11.41 -13.60 12.07
C ASN A 848 10.58 -14.42 11.05
N ALA A 849 10.72 -14.14 9.76
CA ALA A 849 9.82 -14.68 8.76
C ALA A 849 9.84 -16.22 8.66
N PRO A 850 10.99 -16.92 8.69
CA PRO A 850 11.01 -18.38 8.63
C PRO A 850 10.32 -19.03 9.83
N ILE A 851 10.50 -18.48 11.02
CA ILE A 851 9.95 -19.06 12.27
C ILE A 851 8.46 -18.77 12.37
N GLN A 852 8.06 -17.50 12.27
CA GLN A 852 6.66 -17.10 12.35
C GLN A 852 5.83 -17.63 11.19
N GLY A 853 6.40 -17.64 9.99
CA GLY A 853 5.74 -18.17 8.81
C GLY A 853 5.55 -19.68 8.89
N SER A 854 6.56 -20.43 9.35
CA SER A 854 6.41 -21.88 9.56
C SER A 854 5.36 -22.19 10.62
N ALA A 855 5.26 -21.39 11.70
CA ALA A 855 4.20 -21.53 12.70
C ALA A 855 2.82 -21.27 12.07
N ALA A 856 2.70 -20.25 11.20
CA ALA A 856 1.45 -19.96 10.50
C ALA A 856 1.06 -21.07 9.51
N ASP A 857 2.04 -21.64 8.81
CA ASP A 857 1.78 -22.78 7.92
C ASP A 857 1.36 -24.03 8.70
N ILE A 858 2.02 -24.34 9.82
CA ILE A 858 1.67 -25.49 10.69
C ILE A 858 0.23 -25.37 11.19
N ILE A 859 -0.15 -24.19 11.73
CA ILE A 859 -1.51 -24.04 12.25
C ILE A 859 -2.56 -24.10 11.14
N LYS A 860 -2.28 -23.59 9.94
CA LYS A 860 -3.18 -23.70 8.79
C LYS A 860 -3.36 -25.15 8.35
N ILE A 861 -2.26 -25.92 8.27
CA ILE A 861 -2.30 -27.35 7.94
C ILE A 861 -3.10 -28.10 9.01
N ALA A 862 -2.85 -27.83 10.30
CA ALA A 862 -3.59 -28.41 11.40
C ALA A 862 -5.09 -28.07 11.35
N MET A 863 -5.43 -26.82 11.05
CA MET A 863 -6.81 -26.37 10.88
C MET A 863 -7.53 -27.19 9.79
N VAL A 864 -6.91 -27.37 8.62
CA VAL A 864 -7.45 -28.19 7.53
C VAL A 864 -7.63 -29.63 7.97
N GLY A 865 -6.65 -30.20 8.70
CA GLY A 865 -6.74 -31.55 9.26
C GLY A 865 -7.91 -31.71 10.23
N VAL A 866 -8.06 -30.80 11.18
CA VAL A 866 -9.17 -30.80 12.17
C VAL A 866 -10.52 -30.66 11.47
N ASP A 867 -10.68 -29.71 10.56
CA ASP A 867 -11.93 -29.49 9.82
C ASP A 867 -12.33 -30.73 8.98
N SER A 868 -11.34 -31.37 8.32
CA SER A 868 -11.57 -32.59 7.56
C SER A 868 -11.97 -33.75 8.46
N ALA A 869 -11.28 -33.96 9.58
CA ALA A 869 -11.60 -35.01 10.54
C ALA A 869 -13.02 -34.86 11.13
N LEU A 870 -13.41 -33.66 11.52
CA LEU A 870 -14.75 -33.36 12.02
C LEU A 870 -15.84 -33.69 10.97
N ARG A 871 -15.59 -33.37 9.70
CA ARG A 871 -16.55 -33.64 8.61
C ARG A 871 -16.61 -35.11 8.22
N ASP A 872 -15.48 -35.77 8.15
CA ASP A 872 -15.40 -37.19 7.76
C ASP A 872 -16.12 -38.06 8.79
N GLU A 873 -16.04 -37.72 10.07
CA GLU A 873 -16.75 -38.41 11.14
C GLU A 873 -18.17 -37.88 11.35
N LYS A 874 -18.59 -36.90 10.54
CA LYS A 874 -19.92 -36.29 10.57
C LYS A 874 -20.30 -35.70 11.94
N LEU A 875 -19.32 -35.15 12.65
CA LEU A 875 -19.52 -34.47 13.92
C LEU A 875 -20.20 -33.11 13.69
N ARG A 876 -20.98 -32.69 14.67
CA ARG A 876 -21.64 -31.39 14.66
C ARG A 876 -20.72 -30.26 15.17
N SER A 877 -19.76 -30.62 16.00
CA SER A 877 -18.76 -29.69 16.54
C SER A 877 -17.99 -28.99 15.42
N ARG A 878 -17.58 -27.73 15.65
CA ARG A 878 -17.06 -26.87 14.60
C ARG A 878 -16.03 -25.87 15.10
N ILE A 879 -15.09 -25.46 14.25
CA ILE A 879 -14.12 -24.39 14.53
C ILE A 879 -14.83 -23.03 14.36
N LEU A 880 -14.65 -22.14 15.35
CA LEU A 880 -15.21 -20.78 15.34
C LEU A 880 -14.16 -19.71 15.08
N LEU A 881 -13.01 -19.78 15.78
CA LEU A 881 -11.98 -18.75 15.73
C LEU A 881 -10.58 -19.36 15.66
N GLN A 882 -9.68 -18.60 15.04
CA GLN A 882 -8.24 -18.78 15.14
C GLN A 882 -7.63 -17.49 15.71
N ILE A 883 -6.96 -17.58 16.86
CA ILE A 883 -6.39 -16.46 17.61
C ILE A 883 -4.92 -16.76 17.92
N HIS A 884 -3.99 -16.14 17.20
CA HIS A 884 -2.54 -16.42 17.30
C HIS A 884 -2.21 -17.90 17.04
N ASP A 885 -1.89 -18.67 18.06
CA ASP A 885 -1.56 -20.10 17.98
C ASP A 885 -2.69 -20.97 18.59
N GLU A 886 -3.87 -20.37 18.86
CA GLU A 886 -5.04 -20.96 19.55
C GLU A 886 -6.19 -21.18 18.55
N LEU A 887 -6.87 -22.32 18.62
CA LEU A 887 -8.16 -22.60 17.97
C LEU A 887 -9.29 -22.62 19.00
N ILE A 888 -10.41 -21.98 18.68
CA ILE A 888 -11.63 -22.05 19.49
C ILE A 888 -12.69 -22.83 18.71
N LEU A 889 -13.18 -23.90 19.35
CA LEU A 889 -14.22 -24.74 18.79
C LEU A 889 -15.52 -24.63 19.62
N GLU A 890 -16.65 -24.82 18.98
CA GLU A 890 -17.97 -24.96 19.60
C GLU A 890 -18.34 -26.45 19.59
N ILE A 891 -18.62 -27.01 20.76
CA ILE A 891 -18.73 -28.45 20.97
C ILE A 891 -20.19 -28.86 21.14
N ALA A 892 -20.63 -29.84 20.35
CA ALA A 892 -21.96 -30.40 20.46
C ALA A 892 -22.10 -31.36 21.66
N GLU A 893 -23.33 -31.57 22.12
CA GLU A 893 -23.61 -32.46 23.26
C GLU A 893 -23.10 -33.88 23.00
N GLY A 894 -22.26 -34.37 23.89
CA GLY A 894 -21.74 -35.75 23.83
C GLY A 894 -20.49 -35.94 22.97
N GLU A 895 -20.02 -34.91 22.25
CA GLU A 895 -18.87 -35.02 21.33
C GLU A 895 -17.50 -34.60 21.98
N ALA A 896 -17.51 -34.00 23.18
CA ALA A 896 -16.36 -33.34 23.77
C ALA A 896 -15.10 -34.22 23.83
N VAL A 897 -15.18 -35.45 24.32
CA VAL A 897 -14.00 -36.34 24.47
C VAL A 897 -13.46 -36.75 23.12
N HIS A 898 -14.34 -37.07 22.19
CA HIS A 898 -13.93 -37.50 20.85
C HIS A 898 -13.30 -36.35 20.01
N VAL A 899 -13.92 -35.16 20.09
CA VAL A 899 -13.37 -33.96 19.45
C VAL A 899 -12.01 -33.58 20.06
N GLU A 900 -11.83 -33.70 21.37
CA GLU A 900 -10.52 -33.44 22.01
C GLU A 900 -9.44 -34.39 21.45
N GLU A 901 -9.74 -35.68 21.33
CA GLU A 901 -8.79 -36.67 20.75
C GLU A 901 -8.44 -36.30 19.30
N LEU A 902 -9.43 -36.02 18.44
CA LEU A 902 -9.20 -35.64 17.05
C LEU A 902 -8.39 -34.35 16.91
N VAL A 903 -8.71 -33.34 17.72
CA VAL A 903 -8.01 -32.04 17.64
C VAL A 903 -6.57 -32.18 18.14
N ARG A 904 -6.34 -32.93 19.23
CA ARG A 904 -4.96 -33.20 19.72
C ARG A 904 -4.15 -33.95 18.68
N GLU A 905 -4.70 -34.96 18.05
CA GLU A 905 -4.02 -35.76 17.02
C GLU A 905 -3.63 -34.87 15.83
N ASN A 906 -4.59 -34.12 15.25
CA ASN A 906 -4.33 -33.30 14.07
C ASN A 906 -3.46 -32.06 14.33
N MET A 907 -3.40 -31.56 15.56
CA MET A 907 -2.51 -30.46 15.93
C MET A 907 -1.11 -30.96 16.36
N ALA A 908 -1.02 -32.08 17.09
CA ALA A 908 0.29 -32.64 17.47
C ALA A 908 1.01 -33.27 16.27
N TYR A 909 0.26 -33.85 15.33
CA TYR A 909 0.74 -34.52 14.13
C TYR A 909 0.01 -34.00 12.88
N PRO A 910 0.18 -32.74 12.47
CA PRO A 910 -0.52 -32.17 11.34
C PRO A 910 -0.33 -33.02 10.07
N PRO A 911 -1.45 -33.37 9.36
CA PRO A 911 -1.35 -34.15 8.13
C PRO A 911 -0.73 -33.30 7.01
N LEU A 912 0.40 -33.75 6.48
CA LEU A 912 1.06 -33.03 5.40
C LEU A 912 0.33 -33.23 4.07
N PRO A 913 0.06 -32.17 3.31
CA PRO A 913 -0.45 -32.26 1.95
C PRO A 913 0.47 -33.09 1.04
N HIS A 914 -0.12 -33.79 0.07
CA HIS A 914 0.64 -34.52 -0.94
C HIS A 914 1.51 -33.55 -1.76
N GLY A 915 2.83 -33.76 -1.74
CA GLY A 915 3.80 -32.91 -2.46
C GLY A 915 4.49 -31.84 -1.59
N LEU A 916 3.97 -31.52 -0.42
CA LEU A 916 4.65 -30.59 0.48
C LEU A 916 5.79 -31.33 1.19
N GLN A 917 7.03 -30.98 0.87
CA GLN A 917 8.21 -31.48 1.56
C GLN A 917 8.68 -30.44 2.57
N THR A 918 8.92 -30.84 3.82
CA THR A 918 9.62 -29.97 4.75
C THR A 918 11.06 -29.79 4.27
N ALA A 919 11.50 -28.55 4.11
CA ALA A 919 12.90 -28.28 3.80
C ALA A 919 13.79 -28.93 4.87
N ARG A 920 14.69 -29.83 4.45
CA ARG A 920 15.72 -30.38 5.33
C ARG A 920 16.56 -29.21 5.84
N ALA A 921 16.83 -29.19 7.16
CA ALA A 921 17.86 -28.34 7.71
C ALA A 921 19.15 -28.49 6.88
N PRO A 922 19.91 -27.43 6.61
CA PRO A 922 21.14 -27.50 5.83
C PRO A 922 22.03 -28.62 6.37
N GLN A 923 22.29 -29.64 5.56
CA GLN A 923 23.23 -30.72 5.90
C GLN A 923 24.63 -30.08 5.89
N SER A 924 25.37 -30.25 6.99
CA SER A 924 26.81 -30.05 6.94
C SER A 924 27.40 -31.09 5.97
N ASP A 925 28.29 -30.69 5.07
CA ASP A 925 28.92 -31.51 4.03
C ASP A 925 29.79 -32.68 4.56
N ASP A 926 29.65 -33.09 5.83
CA ASP A 926 30.53 -34.04 6.51
C ASP A 926 29.79 -35.22 7.19
N ASP A 927 28.52 -35.50 6.86
CA ASP A 927 27.85 -36.70 7.37
C ASP A 927 27.83 -37.81 6.31
N GLY A 928 28.80 -38.74 6.48
CA GLY A 928 28.79 -40.01 5.79
C GLY A 928 27.51 -40.80 6.13
N ASP A 929 27.01 -41.54 5.11
CA ASP A 929 25.85 -42.41 5.15
C ASP A 929 25.71 -43.17 6.49
N VAL A 930 24.84 -42.66 7.38
CA VAL A 930 24.36 -43.44 8.53
C VAL A 930 22.90 -43.76 8.28
N GLU A 931 22.66 -45.02 7.88
CA GLU A 931 21.31 -45.58 7.87
C GLU A 931 20.68 -45.49 9.26
N PRO A 932 19.41 -45.10 9.40
CA PRO A 932 18.74 -45.04 10.68
C PRO A 932 18.47 -46.43 11.22
N THR A 933 19.32 -46.91 12.16
CA THR A 933 19.04 -48.09 12.99
C THR A 933 18.31 -47.67 14.24
N GLY A 934 17.00 -47.88 14.25
CA GLY A 934 16.15 -47.67 15.42
C GLY A 934 14.71 -48.00 15.08
N GLN A 935 14.39 -49.31 15.02
CA GLN A 935 13.00 -49.76 15.12
C GLN A 935 12.58 -49.61 16.61
N GLU A 936 11.84 -48.59 16.92
CA GLU A 936 10.91 -48.57 18.05
C GLU A 936 9.53 -48.99 17.55
N GLU A 937 8.93 -49.96 18.25
CA GLU A 937 7.68 -50.59 17.96
C GLU A 937 6.56 -49.53 17.80
N ALA A 938 6.12 -49.35 16.54
CA ALA A 938 4.91 -48.59 16.28
C ALA A 938 3.70 -49.41 16.79
N THR A 939 3.00 -48.88 17.75
CA THR A 939 1.64 -49.32 18.08
C THR A 939 0.75 -49.12 16.85
N ASP A 940 0.15 -50.27 16.42
CA ASP A 940 -0.75 -50.43 15.28
C ASP A 940 -1.90 -49.39 15.29
N HIS A 941 -1.78 -48.32 14.50
CA HIS A 941 -2.88 -47.44 14.13
C HIS A 941 -3.03 -47.48 12.62
N THR A 942 -3.97 -48.29 12.17
CA THR A 942 -4.46 -48.38 10.78
C THR A 942 -5.15 -47.06 10.36
N ARG A 943 -4.38 -46.02 10.05
CA ARG A 943 -4.75 -44.81 9.28
C ARG A 943 -3.50 -44.26 8.60
N ALA A 944 -2.97 -44.98 7.59
CA ALA A 944 -1.75 -44.58 6.90
C ALA A 944 -2.02 -44.40 5.41
N GLU A 945 -2.55 -43.22 5.02
CA GLU A 945 -2.44 -42.79 3.60
C GLU A 945 -1.77 -41.42 3.45
N HIS A 946 -1.59 -40.62 4.54
CA HIS A 946 -0.95 -39.30 4.47
C HIS A 946 0.29 -39.20 5.38
N PRO A 947 1.41 -38.63 4.88
CA PRO A 947 2.54 -38.32 5.73
C PRO A 947 2.14 -37.25 6.76
N VAL A 948 2.66 -37.38 7.98
CA VAL A 948 2.44 -36.39 9.05
C VAL A 948 3.70 -35.56 9.27
N LEU A 949 3.53 -34.31 9.75
CA LEU A 949 4.66 -33.46 10.10
C LEU A 949 5.43 -34.07 11.28
N ALA A 950 6.73 -34.31 11.09
CA ALA A 950 7.64 -34.78 12.12
C ALA A 950 8.73 -33.74 12.37
N LEU A 951 8.65 -33.03 13.51
CA LEU A 951 9.70 -32.18 14.01
C LEU A 951 10.70 -32.99 14.89
N ARG A 952 11.89 -32.43 15.12
CA ARG A 952 12.90 -33.00 16.04
C ARG A 952 12.46 -32.92 17.51
N VAL A 953 11.44 -32.16 17.78
CA VAL A 953 10.82 -31.96 19.09
C VAL A 953 9.31 -32.12 18.94
N PRO A 954 8.59 -32.68 19.94
CA PRO A 954 7.15 -32.85 19.85
C PRO A 954 6.42 -31.51 19.76
N LEU A 955 5.29 -31.46 19.03
CA LEU A 955 4.33 -30.36 19.14
C LEU A 955 3.41 -30.64 20.31
N ASP A 956 3.50 -29.82 21.35
CA ASP A 956 2.69 -29.97 22.56
C ASP A 956 1.46 -29.04 22.48
N VAL A 957 0.29 -29.62 22.77
CA VAL A 957 -1.01 -28.99 22.60
C VAL A 957 -1.74 -28.97 23.95
N ALA A 958 -2.04 -27.79 24.45
CA ALA A 958 -2.86 -27.58 25.63
C ALA A 958 -4.35 -27.51 25.21
N VAL A 959 -5.24 -28.22 25.93
CA VAL A 959 -6.67 -28.23 25.67
C VAL A 959 -7.43 -27.89 26.94
N GLY A 960 -8.37 -26.94 26.85
CA GLY A 960 -9.31 -26.62 27.91
C GLY A 960 -10.74 -26.56 27.38
N ILE A 961 -11.69 -26.90 28.24
CA ILE A 961 -13.11 -26.94 27.93
C ILE A 961 -13.88 -26.14 28.96
N GLY A 962 -14.78 -25.26 28.54
CA GLY A 962 -15.59 -24.46 29.44
C GLY A 962 -16.83 -23.89 28.75
N HIS A 963 -17.73 -23.32 29.48
CA HIS A 963 -18.93 -22.69 28.91
C HIS A 963 -18.56 -21.36 28.22
N SER A 964 -17.54 -20.68 28.71
CA SER A 964 -17.03 -19.44 28.14
C SER A 964 -15.59 -19.60 27.65
N TRP A 965 -15.13 -18.70 26.77
CA TRP A 965 -13.73 -18.68 26.30
C TRP A 965 -12.74 -18.53 27.48
N LYS A 966 -13.10 -17.74 28.51
CA LYS A 966 -12.27 -17.63 29.71
C LYS A 966 -12.14 -18.96 30.46
N GLU A 967 -13.22 -19.71 30.58
CA GLU A 967 -13.21 -21.00 31.28
C GLU A 967 -12.48 -22.09 30.50
N ALA A 968 -12.52 -22.00 29.17
CA ALA A 968 -11.77 -22.87 28.28
C ALA A 968 -10.29 -22.47 28.13
N ALA A 969 -9.87 -21.27 28.55
CA ALA A 969 -8.47 -20.84 28.46
C ALA A 969 -7.54 -21.59 29.44
N HIS A 970 -6.24 -21.72 29.09
CA HIS A 970 -5.23 -22.49 29.82
C HIS A 970 -4.39 -21.64 30.78
#